data_b158f7d613bfb3b62db3999bc84c7ef9
#
_entry.id   b158f7d613bfb3b62db3999bc84c7ef9
#
_cell.length_a   1.000
_cell.length_b   1.000
_cell.length_c   1.000
_cell.angle_alpha   90.00
_cell.angle_beta   90.00
_cell.angle_gamma   90.00
#
_symmetry.space_group_name_H-M   'P 1'
#
loop_
_entity.id
_entity.type
_entity.pdbx_description
1 polymer ?
#
loop_
_entity_poly.entity_id
_entity_poly.type
_entity_poly.pdbx_seq_one_letter_code
_entity_poly.pdbx_strand_id
1 'polypeptide(L)'
;MNATFAFTAYGAPATVALADAIAAAKGDDLLAPVTVVVPSNLVGVSARRTLAAGSPAGLAAVRFETVLGLARLLAGPSLPGGRRRVTDPVVGAAVRSVLASSAELLLPVARHPATERALVRVHRELRELDDDALEALADTGPRAVEVVRLHREVHGRLAGRYVDEVDLHRAAAATVAAGHPLLDGLGAVVLHLPDRLPASGLALVEALAANGPVAVVVAHTGDAGADAPLHHLVARLGGTLPQEPPVAPASRLLVRSVADPDEEARLAVREVLAGARAGIAFNRMAIAHPGNDRYARLLHQHLAAADVPFNGVAGRRLGGSLTGRTLLALLALPDHDLARTAVMALLTSGAILGLDGLPVPVTAWERLARDAGVVADIDQWDQRLNRYMADQDARLTELQAEGADPARLRGPRERTARTGDLLAFVRQLADDLDPEQRPTDWPGLTHWATGLLDRYLGSPTDRADWPPEEIDAHTRVGDLLRNLAGLGTIEAAPGLANFRRAVADGLDREVDREGRFGNGVFVGGFGATAGLDLDRVVVVGLAEGVTPPRRRDDPLLSDTVRRTLDGALSLRAERQADLHRSVLATFASGATDRVLVFPRGDLGSRTEAVPSRWLLDQVETELGERPSPAQLEALEVDWFATSSSFAQSLEHLDHPADHHEYALAELLRDRHRGLLPDVSDRRSTDVVLDRGIALVRGREDPELTRFDGLLDGVELPSPADGHTILSATRLENWVRCPYAYFMHYVLGVGALDEPADEDGITPLARGSLAHGILDRFLTESIDAGDLPSPDVAWGPTHHERLGRICEEEFTLVEDRGLTGRPLLWQRDGGRLRRAL
;
A
#
# COMPACT_ATOMS: atom_id res chain seq x y z
N MET A 1 10.90 -20.79 -41.97
CA MET A 1 11.43 -20.48 -40.66
C MET A 1 12.10 -21.71 -40.08
N ASN A 2 13.27 -21.56 -39.46
CA ASN A 2 14.06 -22.67 -38.93
C ASN A 2 13.79 -22.82 -37.41
N ALA A 3 12.53 -22.99 -37.02
CA ALA A 3 12.17 -23.20 -35.64
C ALA A 3 11.94 -24.69 -35.34
N THR A 4 12.52 -25.19 -34.25
CA THR A 4 12.26 -26.54 -33.73
C THR A 4 11.53 -26.45 -32.41
N PHE A 5 10.62 -27.38 -32.13
CA PHE A 5 9.76 -27.32 -30.95
C PHE A 5 9.95 -28.51 -30.05
N ALA A 6 10.14 -28.25 -28.75
CA ALA A 6 10.05 -29.23 -27.68
C ALA A 6 8.82 -28.88 -26.81
N PHE A 7 7.83 -29.73 -26.84
CA PHE A 7 6.62 -29.59 -26.04
C PHE A 7 6.79 -30.34 -24.72
N THR A 8 6.46 -29.66 -23.60
CA THR A 8 6.69 -30.19 -22.25
C THR A 8 5.60 -29.72 -21.30
N ALA A 9 5.59 -30.21 -20.07
CA ALA A 9 4.84 -29.61 -18.98
C ALA A 9 5.69 -28.57 -18.22
N TYR A 10 5.07 -27.73 -17.39
CA TYR A 10 5.74 -26.81 -16.50
C TYR A 10 6.52 -27.53 -15.38
N GLY A 11 7.42 -26.82 -14.70
CA GLY A 11 8.25 -27.34 -13.61
C GLY A 11 9.49 -28.11 -14.08
N ALA A 12 9.85 -29.18 -13.37
CA ALA A 12 11.05 -29.97 -13.66
C ALA A 12 11.14 -30.50 -15.12
N PRO A 13 10.05 -30.95 -15.78
CA PRO A 13 10.10 -31.36 -17.18
C PRO A 13 10.56 -30.24 -18.12
N ALA A 14 10.16 -29.01 -17.89
CA ALA A 14 10.58 -27.86 -18.69
C ALA A 14 12.08 -27.56 -18.51
N THR A 15 12.64 -27.78 -17.32
CA THR A 15 14.07 -27.62 -17.05
C THR A 15 14.89 -28.70 -17.79
N VAL A 16 14.40 -29.93 -17.83
CA VAL A 16 15.02 -31.04 -18.61
C VAL A 16 14.98 -30.70 -20.10
N ALA A 17 13.84 -30.31 -20.64
CA ALA A 17 13.72 -29.95 -22.04
C ALA A 17 14.63 -28.76 -22.43
N LEU A 18 14.85 -27.81 -21.54
CA LEU A 18 15.80 -26.72 -21.73
C LEU A 18 17.25 -27.24 -21.75
N ALA A 19 17.60 -28.16 -20.84
CA ALA A 19 18.92 -28.76 -20.82
C ALA A 19 19.23 -29.50 -22.14
N ASP A 20 18.26 -30.27 -22.65
CA ASP A 20 18.36 -30.99 -23.92
C ASP A 20 18.50 -30.03 -25.11
N ALA A 21 17.72 -28.96 -25.12
CA ALA A 21 17.80 -27.92 -26.17
C ALA A 21 19.17 -27.22 -26.18
N ILE A 22 19.73 -26.92 -25.00
CA ILE A 22 21.07 -26.31 -24.88
C ILE A 22 22.12 -27.29 -25.31
N ALA A 23 22.05 -28.58 -24.91
CA ALA A 23 22.98 -29.61 -25.31
C ALA A 23 22.97 -29.84 -26.84
N ALA A 24 21.77 -29.90 -27.43
CA ALA A 24 21.60 -30.01 -28.87
C ALA A 24 22.20 -28.80 -29.62
N ALA A 25 22.00 -27.59 -29.10
CA ALA A 25 22.54 -26.37 -29.66
C ALA A 25 24.09 -26.31 -29.60
N LYS A 26 24.69 -26.86 -28.55
CA LYS A 26 26.16 -26.91 -28.37
C LYS A 26 26.84 -27.99 -29.19
N GLY A 27 26.16 -29.09 -29.44
CA GLY A 27 26.78 -30.29 -30.08
C GLY A 27 28.02 -30.73 -29.33
N ASP A 28 29.12 -30.89 -30.03
CA ASP A 28 30.41 -31.33 -29.46
C ASP A 28 31.25 -30.20 -28.85
N ASP A 29 30.88 -28.94 -29.11
CA ASP A 29 31.57 -27.76 -28.56
C ASP A 29 30.86 -27.20 -27.31
N LEU A 30 31.38 -27.60 -26.14
CA LEU A 30 30.85 -27.11 -24.84
C LEU A 30 30.95 -25.59 -24.68
N LEU A 31 31.80 -24.87 -25.41
CA LEU A 31 31.98 -23.45 -25.38
C LEU A 31 31.18 -22.69 -26.45
N ALA A 32 30.48 -23.42 -27.33
CA ALA A 32 29.59 -22.79 -28.30
C ALA A 32 28.59 -21.85 -27.58
N PRO A 33 28.45 -20.59 -28.04
CA PRO A 33 27.56 -19.63 -27.40
C PRO A 33 26.09 -20.02 -27.61
N VAL A 34 25.30 -19.92 -26.56
CA VAL A 34 23.83 -20.12 -26.60
C VAL A 34 23.15 -18.98 -25.86
N THR A 35 22.16 -18.37 -26.48
CA THR A 35 21.31 -17.37 -25.87
C THR A 35 19.93 -17.96 -25.57
N VAL A 36 19.59 -18.08 -24.27
CA VAL A 36 18.28 -18.52 -23.82
C VAL A 36 17.41 -17.30 -23.55
N VAL A 37 16.31 -17.19 -24.29
CA VAL A 37 15.31 -16.14 -24.11
C VAL A 37 14.23 -16.66 -23.16
N VAL A 38 14.04 -15.97 -22.05
CA VAL A 38 13.16 -16.37 -20.93
C VAL A 38 12.06 -15.34 -20.71
N PRO A 39 10.90 -15.76 -20.13
CA PRO A 39 9.80 -14.83 -19.85
C PRO A 39 10.16 -13.79 -18.77
N SER A 40 11.02 -14.14 -17.84
CA SER A 40 11.48 -13.23 -16.78
C SER A 40 12.91 -13.51 -16.35
N ASN A 41 13.58 -12.52 -15.78
CA ASN A 41 14.92 -12.69 -15.21
C ASN A 41 14.95 -13.75 -14.09
N LEU A 42 13.83 -13.93 -13.36
CA LEU A 42 13.73 -14.94 -12.30
C LEU A 42 13.78 -16.33 -12.83
N VAL A 43 13.00 -16.62 -13.86
CA VAL A 43 13.05 -17.92 -14.56
C VAL A 43 14.45 -18.17 -15.11
N GLY A 44 15.09 -17.14 -15.68
CA GLY A 44 16.48 -17.25 -16.18
C GLY A 44 17.49 -17.57 -15.08
N VAL A 45 17.41 -16.92 -13.91
CA VAL A 45 18.30 -17.20 -12.77
C VAL A 45 18.02 -18.58 -12.18
N SER A 46 16.74 -18.96 -12.05
CA SER A 46 16.34 -20.29 -11.57
C SER A 46 16.88 -21.38 -12.49
N ALA A 47 16.58 -21.28 -13.79
CA ALA A 47 17.04 -22.25 -14.80
C ALA A 47 18.58 -22.37 -14.81
N ARG A 48 19.30 -21.24 -14.82
CA ARG A 48 20.75 -21.23 -14.78
C ARG A 48 21.33 -21.97 -13.56
N ARG A 49 20.74 -21.78 -12.38
CA ARG A 49 21.18 -22.45 -11.15
C ARG A 49 20.92 -23.94 -11.20
N THR A 50 19.71 -24.36 -11.60
CA THR A 50 19.36 -25.78 -11.69
C THR A 50 20.23 -26.51 -12.73
N LEU A 51 20.41 -25.91 -13.91
CA LEU A 51 21.28 -26.48 -14.95
C LEU A 51 22.73 -26.55 -14.51
N ALA A 52 23.27 -25.51 -13.85
CA ALA A 52 24.64 -25.52 -13.35
C ALA A 52 24.86 -26.56 -12.24
N ALA A 53 23.88 -26.76 -11.36
CA ALA A 53 23.95 -27.79 -10.31
C ALA A 53 23.80 -29.21 -10.86
N GLY A 54 23.01 -29.40 -11.91
CA GLY A 54 22.77 -30.70 -12.55
C GLY A 54 23.89 -31.15 -13.51
N SER A 55 24.84 -30.26 -13.85
CA SER A 55 25.94 -30.58 -14.79
C SER A 55 27.29 -30.64 -14.08
N PRO A 56 28.01 -31.77 -14.10
CA PRO A 56 29.36 -31.89 -13.55
C PRO A 56 30.38 -30.91 -14.15
N ALA A 57 30.18 -30.52 -15.43
CA ALA A 57 31.02 -29.56 -16.13
C ALA A 57 30.60 -28.12 -15.90
N GLY A 58 29.49 -27.89 -15.16
CA GLY A 58 28.88 -26.57 -15.00
C GLY A 58 28.19 -26.10 -16.27
N LEU A 59 27.94 -24.77 -16.37
CA LEU A 59 27.28 -24.13 -17.50
C LEU A 59 28.17 -23.03 -18.08
N ALA A 60 28.79 -23.27 -19.24
CA ALA A 60 29.67 -22.31 -19.89
C ALA A 60 29.01 -21.70 -21.15
N ALA A 61 29.34 -20.48 -21.47
CA ALA A 61 28.91 -19.75 -22.68
C ALA A 61 27.37 -19.77 -22.93
N VAL A 62 26.57 -19.79 -21.86
CA VAL A 62 25.10 -19.68 -21.93
C VAL A 62 24.65 -18.35 -21.32
N ARG A 63 23.96 -17.53 -22.10
CA ARG A 63 23.38 -16.26 -21.69
C ARG A 63 21.87 -16.42 -21.52
N PHE A 64 21.32 -15.81 -20.48
CA PHE A 64 19.87 -15.76 -20.25
C PHE A 64 19.42 -14.31 -20.36
N GLU A 65 18.46 -14.04 -21.25
CA GLU A 65 17.91 -12.71 -21.51
C GLU A 65 16.39 -12.76 -21.64
N THR A 66 15.72 -11.68 -21.30
CA THR A 66 14.31 -11.52 -21.69
C THR A 66 14.23 -11.03 -23.14
N VAL A 67 13.06 -11.10 -23.78
CA VAL A 67 12.86 -10.55 -25.15
C VAL A 67 13.30 -9.07 -25.20
N LEU A 68 12.92 -8.28 -24.19
CA LEU A 68 13.34 -6.88 -24.08
C LEU A 68 14.84 -6.74 -23.81
N GLY A 69 15.43 -7.62 -22.99
CA GLY A 69 16.89 -7.66 -22.75
C GLY A 69 17.64 -7.92 -24.05
N LEU A 70 17.20 -8.92 -24.81
CA LEU A 70 17.74 -9.23 -26.14
C LEU A 70 17.58 -8.06 -27.12
N ALA A 71 16.39 -7.44 -27.15
CA ALA A 71 16.15 -6.27 -27.99
C ALA A 71 17.13 -5.12 -27.68
N ARG A 72 17.43 -4.87 -26.40
CA ARG A 72 18.43 -3.85 -26.00
C ARG A 72 19.84 -4.15 -26.51
N LEU A 73 20.22 -5.43 -26.52
CA LEU A 73 21.53 -5.83 -27.05
C LEU A 73 21.64 -5.60 -28.56
N LEU A 74 20.55 -5.79 -29.28
CA LEU A 74 20.53 -5.79 -30.74
C LEU A 74 20.09 -4.45 -31.35
N ALA A 75 19.36 -3.61 -30.63
CA ALA A 75 18.76 -2.40 -31.20
C ALA A 75 19.77 -1.30 -31.57
N GLY A 76 20.95 -1.30 -30.92
CA GLY A 76 21.94 -0.22 -31.06
C GLY A 76 22.27 0.23 -32.48
N PRO A 77 22.57 -0.68 -33.42
CA PRO A 77 22.91 -0.33 -34.83
C PRO A 77 21.78 0.34 -35.59
N SER A 78 20.53 0.04 -35.29
CA SER A 78 19.33 0.52 -36.00
C SER A 78 18.62 1.68 -35.29
N LEU A 79 19.10 2.10 -34.12
CA LEU A 79 18.53 3.21 -33.34
C LEU A 79 19.31 4.50 -33.58
N PRO A 80 18.63 5.64 -33.84
CA PRO A 80 19.29 6.95 -33.81
C PRO A 80 19.89 7.25 -32.44
N GLY A 81 21.14 7.71 -32.41
CA GLY A 81 21.82 8.06 -31.15
C GLY A 81 21.13 9.21 -30.40
N GLY A 82 21.39 9.30 -29.09
CA GLY A 82 20.95 10.44 -28.25
C GLY A 82 19.55 10.35 -27.66
N ARG A 83 18.77 9.31 -27.96
CA ARG A 83 17.42 9.10 -27.40
C ARG A 83 17.50 8.52 -25.98
N ARG A 84 16.59 8.97 -25.11
CA ARG A 84 16.44 8.47 -23.74
C ARG A 84 15.36 7.41 -23.67
N ARG A 85 15.45 6.49 -22.72
CA ARG A 85 14.38 5.52 -22.49
C ARG A 85 13.13 6.20 -21.95
N VAL A 86 11.99 5.83 -22.50
CA VAL A 86 10.69 6.20 -21.95
C VAL A 86 10.51 5.57 -20.57
N THR A 87 10.05 6.38 -19.62
CA THR A 87 9.59 5.93 -18.28
C THR A 87 8.14 6.29 -18.10
N ASP A 88 7.46 5.67 -17.13
CA ASP A 88 6.05 5.94 -16.88
C ASP A 88 5.73 7.41 -16.60
N PRO A 89 6.53 8.15 -15.80
CA PRO A 89 6.31 9.59 -15.63
C PRO A 89 6.41 10.38 -16.93
N VAL A 90 7.29 9.97 -17.84
CA VAL A 90 7.46 10.60 -19.17
C VAL A 90 6.20 10.42 -20.01
N VAL A 91 5.64 9.20 -20.09
CA VAL A 91 4.37 8.95 -20.79
C VAL A 91 3.23 9.71 -20.11
N GLY A 92 3.16 9.69 -18.78
CA GLY A 92 2.15 10.41 -18.03
C GLY A 92 2.19 11.92 -18.29
N ALA A 93 3.37 12.53 -18.29
CA ALA A 93 3.54 13.95 -18.61
C ALA A 93 3.11 14.29 -20.06
N ALA A 94 3.48 13.44 -21.03
CA ALA A 94 3.05 13.62 -22.41
C ALA A 94 1.52 13.50 -22.56
N VAL A 95 0.89 12.51 -21.92
CA VAL A 95 -0.56 12.33 -21.91
C VAL A 95 -1.26 13.52 -21.25
N ARG A 96 -0.80 14.00 -20.09
CA ARG A 96 -1.36 15.20 -19.42
C ARG A 96 -1.29 16.42 -20.33
N SER A 97 -0.13 16.62 -20.92
CA SER A 97 0.09 17.76 -21.80
C SER A 97 -0.82 17.72 -23.03
N VAL A 98 -1.06 16.53 -23.61
CA VAL A 98 -1.98 16.34 -24.75
C VAL A 98 -3.43 16.50 -24.30
N LEU A 99 -3.84 15.90 -23.18
CA LEU A 99 -5.19 16.07 -22.63
C LEU A 99 -5.51 17.55 -22.35
N ALA A 100 -4.54 18.31 -21.86
CA ALA A 100 -4.74 19.72 -21.55
C ALA A 100 -4.87 20.60 -22.81
N SER A 101 -4.22 20.24 -23.93
CA SER A 101 -4.17 21.07 -25.13
C SER A 101 -5.12 20.63 -26.23
N SER A 102 -5.47 19.34 -26.30
CA SER A 102 -6.06 18.73 -27.49
C SER A 102 -7.28 17.85 -27.21
N ALA A 103 -7.71 17.65 -25.96
CA ALA A 103 -8.90 16.85 -25.69
C ALA A 103 -10.16 17.53 -26.20
N GLU A 104 -11.03 16.78 -26.88
CA GLU A 104 -12.31 17.22 -27.41
C GLU A 104 -13.46 16.45 -26.72
N LEU A 105 -13.71 15.21 -27.15
CA LEU A 105 -14.72 14.36 -26.52
C LEU A 105 -14.39 14.03 -25.04
N LEU A 106 -13.11 13.89 -24.69
CA LEU A 106 -12.65 13.62 -23.34
C LEU A 106 -12.45 14.90 -22.50
N LEU A 107 -12.70 16.10 -23.04
CA LEU A 107 -12.48 17.37 -22.35
C LEU A 107 -13.15 17.44 -20.94
N PRO A 108 -14.40 16.98 -20.75
CA PRO A 108 -15.05 17.02 -19.41
C PRO A 108 -14.30 16.19 -18.34
N VAL A 109 -13.55 15.18 -18.76
CA VAL A 109 -12.81 14.27 -17.87
C VAL A 109 -11.29 14.36 -18.05
N ALA A 110 -10.80 15.30 -18.87
CA ALA A 110 -9.39 15.40 -19.24
C ALA A 110 -8.46 15.59 -18.03
N ARG A 111 -8.94 16.28 -16.98
CA ARG A 111 -8.17 16.55 -15.76
C ARG A 111 -8.27 15.42 -14.72
N HIS A 112 -9.11 14.40 -14.97
CA HIS A 112 -9.32 13.33 -13.99
C HIS A 112 -8.17 12.31 -14.04
N PRO A 113 -7.54 11.94 -12.90
CA PRO A 113 -6.42 11.00 -12.87
C PRO A 113 -6.71 9.63 -13.51
N ALA A 114 -7.95 9.15 -13.43
CA ALA A 114 -8.34 7.89 -14.06
C ALA A 114 -8.30 7.95 -15.59
N THR A 115 -8.64 9.10 -16.21
CA THR A 115 -8.55 9.32 -17.65
C THR A 115 -7.10 9.29 -18.10
N GLU A 116 -6.20 9.98 -17.38
CA GLU A 116 -4.76 9.94 -17.64
C GLU A 116 -4.24 8.50 -17.60
N ARG A 117 -4.48 7.77 -16.50
CA ARG A 117 -4.04 6.37 -16.38
C ARG A 117 -4.62 5.45 -17.44
N ALA A 118 -5.88 5.66 -17.82
CA ALA A 118 -6.51 4.89 -18.91
C ALA A 118 -5.83 5.17 -20.24
N LEU A 119 -5.58 6.45 -20.57
CA LEU A 119 -4.94 6.82 -21.83
C LEU A 119 -3.46 6.37 -21.88
N VAL A 120 -2.72 6.41 -20.77
CA VAL A 120 -1.36 5.85 -20.68
C VAL A 120 -1.35 4.37 -21.02
N ARG A 121 -2.30 3.59 -20.47
CA ARG A 121 -2.40 2.15 -20.79
C ARG A 121 -2.74 1.90 -22.25
N VAL A 122 -3.75 2.60 -22.75
CA VAL A 122 -4.19 2.47 -24.14
C VAL A 122 -3.09 2.93 -25.11
N HIS A 123 -2.41 4.05 -24.81
CA HIS A 123 -1.28 4.51 -25.62
C HIS A 123 -0.22 3.42 -25.80
N ARG A 124 0.15 2.71 -24.74
CA ARG A 124 1.13 1.60 -24.84
C ARG A 124 0.63 0.45 -25.71
N GLU A 125 -0.65 0.10 -25.59
CA GLU A 125 -1.24 -0.95 -26.43
C GLU A 125 -1.27 -0.53 -27.91
N LEU A 126 -1.67 0.71 -28.19
CA LEU A 126 -1.72 1.24 -29.56
C LEU A 126 -0.34 1.41 -30.21
N ARG A 127 0.75 1.45 -29.41
CA ARG A 127 2.11 1.44 -29.97
C ARG A 127 2.45 0.16 -30.74
N GLU A 128 1.75 -0.94 -30.46
CA GLU A 128 1.92 -2.21 -31.16
C GLU A 128 1.25 -2.24 -32.54
N LEU A 129 0.32 -1.32 -32.81
CA LEU A 129 -0.40 -1.24 -34.08
C LEU A 129 0.42 -0.51 -35.15
N ASP A 130 0.15 -0.83 -36.38
CA ASP A 130 0.55 -0.05 -37.58
C ASP A 130 -0.52 1.02 -37.91
N ASP A 131 -0.23 1.85 -38.88
CA ASP A 131 -1.12 2.95 -39.26
C ASP A 131 -2.46 2.45 -39.83
N ASP A 132 -2.46 1.34 -40.59
CA ASP A 132 -3.68 0.76 -41.15
C ASP A 132 -4.62 0.25 -40.03
N ALA A 133 -4.08 -0.41 -39.04
CA ALA A 133 -4.82 -0.87 -37.86
C ALA A 133 -5.32 0.31 -36.98
N LEU A 134 -4.55 1.40 -36.89
CA LEU A 134 -4.99 2.61 -36.20
C LEU A 134 -6.14 3.30 -36.96
N GLU A 135 -6.13 3.31 -38.27
CA GLU A 135 -7.24 3.83 -39.09
C GLU A 135 -8.49 2.96 -38.97
N ALA A 136 -8.35 1.63 -39.07
CA ALA A 136 -9.43 0.70 -38.83
C ALA A 136 -10.05 0.84 -37.42
N LEU A 137 -9.22 1.11 -36.42
CA LEU A 137 -9.68 1.40 -35.07
C LEU A 137 -10.50 2.70 -35.02
N ALA A 138 -10.02 3.77 -35.67
CA ALA A 138 -10.71 5.06 -35.71
C ALA A 138 -12.11 4.95 -36.34
N ASP A 139 -12.27 4.12 -37.35
CA ASP A 139 -13.54 3.89 -38.05
C ASP A 139 -14.62 3.24 -37.16
N THR A 140 -14.28 2.71 -35.98
CA THR A 140 -15.23 2.06 -35.07
C THR A 140 -16.14 3.03 -34.31
N GLY A 141 -15.82 4.34 -34.32
CA GLY A 141 -16.69 5.36 -33.75
C GLY A 141 -15.97 6.55 -33.11
N PRO A 142 -16.71 7.58 -32.67
CA PRO A 142 -16.16 8.87 -32.26
C PRO A 142 -15.14 8.78 -31.09
N ARG A 143 -15.36 7.84 -30.16
CA ARG A 143 -14.42 7.64 -29.03
C ARG A 143 -13.09 7.08 -29.53
N ALA A 144 -13.13 6.14 -30.46
CA ALA A 144 -11.92 5.56 -31.04
C ALA A 144 -11.16 6.59 -31.90
N VAL A 145 -11.84 7.43 -32.65
CA VAL A 145 -11.23 8.58 -33.33
C VAL A 145 -10.45 9.46 -32.37
N GLU A 146 -11.08 9.87 -31.27
CA GLU A 146 -10.46 10.71 -30.26
C GLU A 146 -9.24 10.03 -29.63
N VAL A 147 -9.36 8.75 -29.27
CA VAL A 147 -8.28 7.97 -28.63
C VAL A 147 -7.09 7.82 -29.59
N VAL A 148 -7.33 7.51 -30.87
CA VAL A 148 -6.27 7.40 -31.89
C VAL A 148 -5.59 8.75 -32.12
N ARG A 149 -6.35 9.83 -32.22
CA ARG A 149 -5.82 11.18 -32.37
C ARG A 149 -4.92 11.56 -31.21
N LEU A 150 -5.39 11.40 -29.95
CA LEU A 150 -4.59 11.67 -28.76
C LEU A 150 -3.36 10.77 -28.67
N HIS A 151 -3.47 9.48 -29.05
CA HIS A 151 -2.34 8.57 -29.13
C HIS A 151 -1.25 9.08 -30.10
N ARG A 152 -1.65 9.50 -31.32
CA ARG A 152 -0.71 10.04 -32.31
C ARG A 152 -0.02 11.31 -31.81
N GLU A 153 -0.73 12.19 -31.14
CA GLU A 153 -0.15 13.39 -30.55
C GLU A 153 0.84 13.07 -29.39
N VAL A 154 0.49 12.14 -28.49
CA VAL A 154 1.40 11.68 -27.45
C VAL A 154 2.66 11.07 -28.06
N HIS A 155 2.50 10.21 -29.07
CA HIS A 155 3.64 9.63 -29.78
C HIS A 155 4.52 10.71 -30.42
N GLY A 156 3.93 11.69 -31.11
CA GLY A 156 4.66 12.80 -31.74
C GLY A 156 5.48 13.64 -30.74
N ARG A 157 4.99 13.82 -29.49
CA ARG A 157 5.72 14.53 -28.44
C ARG A 157 6.92 13.75 -27.90
N LEU A 158 6.84 12.40 -27.91
CA LEU A 158 7.91 11.52 -27.45
C LEU A 158 8.90 11.15 -28.55
N ALA A 159 8.43 11.03 -29.78
CA ALA A 159 9.25 10.66 -30.92
C ALA A 159 10.48 11.58 -31.11
N GLY A 160 11.58 10.98 -31.48
CA GLY A 160 12.85 11.71 -31.68
C GLY A 160 13.67 11.97 -30.40
N ARG A 161 13.04 12.01 -29.21
CA ARG A 161 13.74 12.23 -27.93
C ARG A 161 13.79 10.98 -27.05
N TYR A 162 12.80 10.16 -27.16
CA TYR A 162 12.62 8.96 -26.34
C TYR A 162 12.51 7.72 -27.20
N VAL A 163 12.81 6.58 -26.60
CA VAL A 163 12.69 5.23 -27.17
C VAL A 163 11.91 4.36 -26.19
N ASP A 164 10.85 3.71 -26.66
CA ASP A 164 10.07 2.74 -25.91
C ASP A 164 10.42 1.28 -26.23
N GLU A 165 9.69 0.33 -25.65
CA GLU A 165 9.93 -1.10 -25.87
C GLU A 165 9.64 -1.52 -27.31
N VAL A 166 8.62 -0.94 -27.94
CA VAL A 166 8.24 -1.22 -29.33
C VAL A 166 9.34 -0.75 -30.28
N ASP A 167 9.90 0.45 -30.05
CA ASP A 167 11.02 0.96 -30.84
C ASP A 167 12.25 0.04 -30.72
N LEU A 168 12.53 -0.47 -29.50
CA LEU A 168 13.63 -1.40 -29.28
C LEU A 168 13.41 -2.74 -30.01
N HIS A 169 12.22 -3.31 -29.93
CA HIS A 169 11.89 -4.55 -30.61
C HIS A 169 11.98 -4.39 -32.13
N ARG A 170 11.42 -3.32 -32.69
CA ARG A 170 11.46 -3.05 -34.14
C ARG A 170 12.88 -2.81 -34.65
N ALA A 171 13.69 -2.03 -33.89
CA ALA A 171 15.08 -1.78 -34.23
C ALA A 171 15.92 -3.07 -34.13
N ALA A 172 15.71 -3.90 -33.13
CA ALA A 172 16.36 -5.18 -33.02
C ALA A 172 16.00 -6.14 -34.17
N ALA A 173 14.71 -6.23 -34.50
CA ALA A 173 14.26 -7.02 -35.65
C ALA A 173 14.90 -6.57 -36.98
N ALA A 174 15.02 -5.25 -37.19
CA ALA A 174 15.71 -4.70 -38.38
C ALA A 174 17.21 -5.04 -38.37
N THR A 175 17.89 -4.98 -37.22
CA THR A 175 19.30 -5.39 -37.08
C THR A 175 19.50 -6.88 -37.40
N VAL A 176 18.55 -7.72 -36.93
CA VAL A 176 18.54 -9.16 -37.24
C VAL A 176 18.33 -9.40 -38.73
N ALA A 177 17.34 -8.74 -39.34
CA ALA A 177 17.03 -8.88 -40.75
C ALA A 177 18.20 -8.45 -41.65
N ALA A 178 18.99 -7.46 -41.22
CA ALA A 178 20.18 -7.00 -41.92
C ALA A 178 21.40 -7.94 -41.76
N GLY A 179 21.33 -9.02 -40.98
CA GLY A 179 22.43 -9.94 -40.75
C GLY A 179 23.64 -9.30 -40.08
N HIS A 180 23.43 -8.40 -39.12
CA HIS A 180 24.50 -7.62 -38.47
C HIS A 180 25.44 -8.52 -37.67
N PRO A 181 26.79 -8.26 -37.63
CA PRO A 181 27.77 -9.11 -36.93
C PRO A 181 27.52 -9.30 -35.41
N LEU A 182 26.71 -8.48 -34.77
CA LEU A 182 26.29 -8.70 -33.38
C LEU A 182 25.57 -10.05 -33.17
N LEU A 183 25.00 -10.63 -34.23
CA LEU A 183 24.32 -11.92 -34.19
C LEU A 183 25.31 -13.07 -33.91
N ASP A 184 26.55 -12.97 -34.37
CA ASP A 184 27.58 -14.01 -34.13
C ASP A 184 27.81 -14.26 -32.63
N GLY A 185 27.67 -13.19 -31.81
CA GLY A 185 27.81 -13.25 -30.37
C GLY A 185 26.61 -13.85 -29.60
N LEU A 186 25.47 -14.06 -30.27
CA LEU A 186 24.31 -14.73 -29.69
C LEU A 186 24.45 -16.24 -29.68
N GLY A 187 25.11 -16.78 -30.70
CA GLY A 187 25.13 -18.22 -30.97
C GLY A 187 23.71 -18.76 -31.28
N ALA A 188 23.47 -20.00 -30.91
CA ALA A 188 22.13 -20.59 -31.05
C ALA A 188 21.14 -19.93 -30.08
N VAL A 189 19.89 -19.72 -30.54
CA VAL A 189 18.82 -19.11 -29.74
C VAL A 189 17.85 -20.18 -29.27
N VAL A 190 17.58 -20.20 -27.97
CA VAL A 190 16.58 -21.07 -27.32
C VAL A 190 15.51 -20.19 -26.68
N LEU A 191 14.28 -20.25 -27.16
CA LEU A 191 13.13 -19.59 -26.53
C LEU A 191 12.54 -20.55 -25.49
N HIS A 192 12.67 -20.20 -24.20
CA HIS A 192 12.25 -21.05 -23.10
C HIS A 192 11.00 -20.49 -22.42
N LEU A 193 9.94 -21.29 -22.32
CA LEU A 193 8.67 -20.98 -21.71
C LEU A 193 8.08 -19.64 -22.20
N PRO A 194 7.92 -19.43 -23.51
CA PRO A 194 7.39 -18.19 -24.02
C PRO A 194 5.97 -17.97 -23.51
N ASP A 195 5.72 -16.76 -22.99
CA ASP A 195 4.39 -16.24 -22.72
C ASP A 195 3.81 -15.57 -23.98
N ARG A 196 2.62 -14.96 -23.86
CA ARG A 196 2.09 -14.08 -24.89
C ARG A 196 3.07 -12.94 -25.17
N LEU A 197 3.64 -12.91 -26.37
CA LEU A 197 4.51 -11.84 -26.80
C LEU A 197 3.67 -10.70 -27.43
N PRO A 198 4.05 -9.43 -27.18
CA PRO A 198 3.52 -8.30 -27.97
C PRO A 198 3.88 -8.47 -29.44
N ALA A 199 3.13 -7.85 -30.34
CA ALA A 199 3.34 -7.99 -31.78
C ALA A 199 4.77 -7.64 -32.21
N SER A 200 5.35 -6.58 -31.67
CA SER A 200 6.73 -6.17 -31.91
C SER A 200 7.76 -7.18 -31.41
N GLY A 201 7.50 -7.78 -30.24
CA GLY A 201 8.37 -8.82 -29.68
C GLY A 201 8.30 -10.13 -30.48
N LEU A 202 7.11 -10.50 -30.95
CA LEU A 202 6.93 -11.65 -31.84
C LEU A 202 7.66 -11.45 -33.16
N ALA A 203 7.57 -10.26 -33.77
CA ALA A 203 8.31 -9.94 -34.97
C ALA A 203 9.85 -10.05 -34.82
N LEU A 204 10.38 -9.71 -33.64
CA LEU A 204 11.79 -9.94 -33.34
C LEU A 204 12.13 -11.43 -33.33
N VAL A 205 11.30 -12.26 -32.67
CA VAL A 205 11.51 -13.72 -32.63
C VAL A 205 11.40 -14.36 -34.01
N GLU A 206 10.42 -13.90 -34.84
CA GLU A 206 10.29 -14.32 -36.23
C GLU A 206 11.51 -13.97 -37.09
N ALA A 207 12.06 -12.76 -36.91
CA ALA A 207 13.28 -12.35 -37.58
C ALA A 207 14.47 -13.24 -37.16
N LEU A 208 14.61 -13.59 -35.88
CA LEU A 208 15.64 -14.55 -35.46
C LEU A 208 15.47 -15.93 -36.08
N ALA A 209 14.23 -16.46 -36.12
CA ALA A 209 13.95 -17.76 -36.73
C ALA A 209 14.12 -17.77 -38.28
N ALA A 210 14.04 -16.62 -38.92
CA ALA A 210 14.34 -16.47 -40.35
C ALA A 210 15.84 -16.44 -40.63
N ASN A 211 16.65 -15.91 -39.69
CA ASN A 211 18.09 -15.73 -39.84
C ASN A 211 18.95 -16.93 -39.31
N GLY A 212 18.38 -17.78 -38.44
CA GLY A 212 19.12 -18.91 -37.90
C GLY A 212 18.22 -19.92 -37.20
N PRO A 213 18.79 -21.01 -36.68
CA PRO A 213 18.00 -22.00 -35.96
C PRO A 213 17.54 -21.43 -34.60
N VAL A 214 16.26 -21.57 -34.30
CA VAL A 214 15.65 -21.23 -33.01
C VAL A 214 15.01 -22.49 -32.43
N ALA A 215 15.43 -22.91 -31.24
CA ALA A 215 14.75 -23.97 -30.49
C ALA A 215 13.69 -23.31 -29.58
N VAL A 216 12.49 -23.88 -29.54
CA VAL A 216 11.38 -23.34 -28.71
C VAL A 216 10.92 -24.42 -27.74
N VAL A 217 11.11 -24.18 -26.45
CA VAL A 217 10.62 -25.04 -25.37
C VAL A 217 9.27 -24.49 -24.89
N VAL A 218 8.20 -25.17 -25.26
CA VAL A 218 6.81 -24.76 -25.00
C VAL A 218 6.23 -25.65 -23.92
N ALA A 219 5.89 -25.06 -22.77
CA ALA A 219 5.21 -25.78 -21.71
C ALA A 219 3.69 -25.59 -21.79
N HIS A 220 2.97 -26.69 -21.56
CA HIS A 220 1.53 -26.76 -21.50
C HIS A 220 1.06 -26.85 -20.05
N THR A 221 -0.09 -26.23 -19.77
CA THR A 221 -0.78 -26.35 -18.48
C THR A 221 -1.75 -27.51 -18.45
N GLY A 222 -2.15 -28.03 -19.61
CA GLY A 222 -3.21 -29.03 -19.80
C GLY A 222 -4.61 -28.44 -19.91
N ASP A 223 -4.77 -27.11 -19.71
CA ASP A 223 -6.04 -26.42 -19.94
C ASP A 223 -6.04 -25.72 -21.31
N ALA A 224 -6.95 -26.11 -22.20
CA ALA A 224 -6.99 -25.63 -23.56
C ALA A 224 -7.23 -24.10 -23.66
N GLY A 225 -8.00 -23.52 -22.71
CA GLY A 225 -8.28 -22.09 -22.67
C GLY A 225 -7.06 -21.29 -22.22
N ALA A 226 -6.36 -21.78 -21.18
CA ALA A 226 -5.13 -21.19 -20.68
C ALA A 226 -3.97 -21.32 -21.69
N ASP A 227 -3.91 -22.40 -22.46
CA ASP A 227 -2.86 -22.66 -23.45
C ASP A 227 -3.13 -22.01 -24.82
N ALA A 228 -4.34 -21.49 -25.07
CA ALA A 228 -4.70 -20.85 -26.35
C ALA A 228 -3.72 -19.77 -26.85
N PRO A 229 -3.12 -18.90 -25.99
CA PRO A 229 -2.13 -17.93 -26.44
C PRO A 229 -0.90 -18.53 -27.11
N LEU A 230 -0.50 -19.76 -26.72
CA LEU A 230 0.65 -20.45 -27.31
C LEU A 230 0.36 -20.92 -28.72
N HIS A 231 -0.88 -21.22 -29.04
CA HIS A 231 -1.28 -21.68 -30.37
C HIS A 231 -0.90 -20.66 -31.46
N HIS A 232 -1.13 -19.37 -31.15
CA HIS A 232 -0.75 -18.29 -32.04
C HIS A 232 0.76 -18.19 -32.23
N LEU A 233 1.54 -18.26 -31.16
CA LEU A 233 3.00 -18.20 -31.22
C LEU A 233 3.57 -19.37 -32.03
N VAL A 234 3.13 -20.61 -31.73
CA VAL A 234 3.61 -21.84 -32.42
C VAL A 234 3.28 -21.76 -33.90
N ALA A 235 2.04 -21.37 -34.28
CA ALA A 235 1.61 -21.24 -35.67
C ALA A 235 2.44 -20.17 -36.42
N ARG A 236 2.67 -19.02 -35.80
CA ARG A 236 3.47 -17.92 -36.38
C ARG A 236 4.93 -18.34 -36.65
N LEU A 237 5.49 -19.20 -35.81
CA LEU A 237 6.85 -19.77 -36.01
C LEU A 237 6.87 -21.03 -36.93
N GLY A 238 5.74 -21.43 -37.48
CA GLY A 238 5.61 -22.55 -38.42
C GLY A 238 5.56 -23.92 -37.73
N GLY A 239 5.25 -23.97 -36.43
CA GLY A 239 5.10 -25.22 -35.67
C GLY A 239 3.68 -25.80 -35.73
N THR A 240 3.57 -27.05 -35.32
CA THR A 240 2.31 -27.78 -35.17
C THR A 240 2.19 -28.25 -33.71
N LEU A 241 1.05 -28.01 -33.12
CA LEU A 241 0.77 -28.45 -31.75
C LEU A 241 0.66 -29.97 -31.65
N PRO A 242 1.06 -30.57 -30.53
CA PRO A 242 0.85 -32.00 -30.29
C PRO A 242 -0.65 -32.27 -30.14
N GLN A 243 -1.09 -33.46 -30.59
CA GLN A 243 -2.48 -33.89 -30.44
C GLN A 243 -2.87 -34.08 -28.97
N GLU A 244 -1.92 -34.55 -28.16
CA GLU A 244 -2.07 -34.66 -26.70
C GLU A 244 -0.97 -33.80 -26.06
N PRO A 245 -1.33 -32.70 -25.38
CA PRO A 245 -0.34 -31.86 -24.69
C PRO A 245 0.27 -32.61 -23.51
N PRO A 246 1.57 -32.46 -23.26
CA PRO A 246 2.21 -33.01 -22.09
C PRO A 246 1.57 -32.46 -20.79
N VAL A 247 1.25 -33.37 -19.86
CA VAL A 247 0.70 -33.01 -18.55
C VAL A 247 1.80 -33.07 -17.50
N ALA A 248 1.78 -32.16 -16.54
CA ALA A 248 2.70 -32.16 -15.42
C ALA A 248 2.58 -33.49 -14.61
N PRO A 249 3.69 -34.06 -14.12
CA PRO A 249 3.62 -35.17 -13.18
C PRO A 249 2.73 -34.80 -11.99
N ALA A 250 1.97 -35.79 -11.50
CA ALA A 250 1.11 -35.61 -10.35
C ALA A 250 1.97 -35.28 -9.10
N SER A 251 1.83 -34.08 -8.55
CA SER A 251 2.34 -33.72 -7.24
C SER A 251 1.23 -33.88 -6.20
N ARG A 252 1.61 -34.08 -4.93
CA ARG A 252 0.63 -34.20 -3.86
C ARG A 252 -0.16 -32.92 -3.70
N LEU A 253 -1.48 -32.99 -3.86
CA LEU A 253 -2.38 -31.86 -3.60
C LEU A 253 -2.71 -31.79 -2.11
N LEU A 254 -2.62 -30.59 -1.53
CA LEU A 254 -3.14 -30.24 -0.22
C LEU A 254 -4.02 -29.01 -0.36
N VAL A 255 -5.24 -29.06 0.12
CA VAL A 255 -6.19 -27.92 0.11
C VAL A 255 -6.48 -27.51 1.53
N ARG A 256 -6.46 -26.23 1.80
CA ARG A 256 -6.66 -25.65 3.13
C ARG A 256 -7.69 -24.53 3.06
N SER A 257 -8.72 -24.64 3.89
CA SER A 257 -9.73 -23.61 4.12
C SER A 257 -9.45 -22.93 5.45
N VAL A 258 -9.32 -21.60 5.46
CA VAL A 258 -8.99 -20.81 6.64
C VAL A 258 -9.96 -19.65 6.84
N ALA A 259 -9.92 -19.01 8.02
CA ALA A 259 -10.85 -17.96 8.37
C ALA A 259 -10.70 -16.71 7.49
N ASP A 260 -9.49 -16.23 7.30
CA ASP A 260 -9.19 -14.94 6.66
C ASP A 260 -7.77 -14.90 6.06
N PRO A 261 -7.39 -13.82 5.35
CA PRO A 261 -6.06 -13.68 4.73
C PRO A 261 -4.88 -13.61 5.71
N ASP A 262 -5.06 -13.22 6.97
CA ASP A 262 -3.98 -13.27 7.96
C ASP A 262 -3.67 -14.71 8.35
N GLU A 263 -4.72 -15.51 8.55
CA GLU A 263 -4.57 -16.95 8.82
C GLU A 263 -4.03 -17.71 7.59
N GLU A 264 -4.33 -17.27 6.34
CA GLU A 264 -3.67 -17.80 5.15
C GLU A 264 -2.15 -17.58 5.19
N ALA A 265 -1.71 -16.37 5.57
CA ALA A 265 -0.29 -16.05 5.65
C ALA A 265 0.40 -16.86 6.76
N ARG A 266 -0.23 -17.01 7.93
CA ARG A 266 0.27 -17.86 9.03
C ARG A 266 0.38 -19.32 8.60
N LEU A 267 -0.66 -19.84 7.98
CA LEU A 267 -0.68 -21.20 7.46
C LEU A 267 0.41 -21.41 6.42
N ALA A 268 0.63 -20.45 5.51
CA ALA A 268 1.69 -20.54 4.51
C ALA A 268 3.07 -20.68 5.17
N VAL A 269 3.34 -19.95 6.26
CA VAL A 269 4.58 -20.09 7.04
C VAL A 269 4.68 -21.46 7.69
N ARG A 270 3.59 -21.95 8.31
CA ARG A 270 3.54 -23.31 8.90
C ARG A 270 3.83 -24.38 7.86
N GLU A 271 3.26 -24.25 6.65
CA GLU A 271 3.51 -25.19 5.54
C GLU A 271 4.95 -25.14 5.02
N VAL A 272 5.57 -23.95 5.02
CA VAL A 272 7.00 -23.80 4.72
C VAL A 272 7.85 -24.50 5.77
N LEU A 273 7.57 -24.30 7.06
CA LEU A 273 8.28 -24.96 8.15
C LEU A 273 8.09 -26.48 8.13
N ALA A 274 6.88 -26.96 7.80
CA ALA A 274 6.61 -28.38 7.60
C ALA A 274 7.45 -28.95 6.45
N GLY A 275 7.56 -28.24 5.32
CA GLY A 275 8.41 -28.60 4.21
C GLY A 275 9.90 -28.67 4.60
N ALA A 276 10.39 -27.68 5.34
CA ALA A 276 11.77 -27.65 5.82
C ALA A 276 12.10 -28.84 6.75
N ARG A 277 11.16 -29.18 7.65
CA ARG A 277 11.29 -30.37 8.50
C ARG A 277 11.26 -31.69 7.72
N ALA A 278 10.54 -31.71 6.59
CA ALA A 278 10.57 -32.86 5.66
C ALA A 278 11.85 -32.90 4.79
N GLY A 279 12.78 -31.96 4.98
CA GLY A 279 14.07 -31.93 4.27
C GLY A 279 14.08 -31.08 3.00
N ILE A 280 13.02 -30.35 2.69
CA ILE A 280 12.97 -29.43 1.53
C ILE A 280 13.71 -28.14 1.89
N ALA A 281 14.70 -27.77 1.09
CA ALA A 281 15.44 -26.53 1.31
C ALA A 281 14.57 -25.30 1.05
N PHE A 282 14.72 -24.22 1.83
CA PHE A 282 13.92 -22.99 1.70
C PHE A 282 13.95 -22.40 0.28
N ASN A 283 15.08 -22.45 -0.40
CA ASN A 283 15.23 -21.96 -1.77
C ASN A 283 14.57 -22.85 -2.83
N ARG A 284 14.04 -24.02 -2.44
CA ARG A 284 13.23 -24.92 -3.25
C ARG A 284 11.74 -24.80 -2.96
N MET A 285 11.35 -23.78 -2.14
CA MET A 285 9.98 -23.49 -1.78
C MET A 285 9.58 -22.08 -2.22
N ALA A 286 8.31 -21.91 -2.55
CA ALA A 286 7.73 -20.60 -2.82
C ALA A 286 6.34 -20.45 -2.20
N ILE A 287 5.99 -19.20 -1.86
CA ILE A 287 4.63 -18.76 -1.56
C ILE A 287 4.17 -17.85 -2.69
N ALA A 288 3.15 -18.28 -3.41
CA ALA A 288 2.57 -17.54 -4.52
C ALA A 288 1.25 -16.88 -4.10
N HIS A 289 1.05 -15.63 -4.52
CA HIS A 289 -0.11 -14.82 -4.12
C HIS A 289 -0.69 -14.03 -5.31
N PRO A 290 -1.90 -13.41 -5.18
CA PRO A 290 -2.56 -12.69 -6.28
C PRO A 290 -1.84 -11.43 -6.81
N GLY A 291 -0.63 -11.14 -6.33
CA GLY A 291 0.15 -9.98 -6.77
C GLY A 291 -0.36 -8.65 -6.20
N ASN A 292 -1.05 -8.67 -5.06
CA ASN A 292 -1.47 -7.46 -4.34
C ASN A 292 -0.61 -7.21 -3.09
N ASP A 293 -0.48 -5.96 -2.71
CA ASP A 293 0.37 -5.50 -1.60
C ASP A 293 -0.05 -6.07 -0.25
N ARG A 294 -1.34 -6.41 -0.09
CA ARG A 294 -1.88 -6.96 1.15
C ARG A 294 -1.25 -8.30 1.48
N TYR A 295 -1.27 -9.24 0.54
CA TYR A 295 -0.67 -10.57 0.75
C TYR A 295 0.83 -10.50 0.91
N ALA A 296 1.53 -9.73 0.08
CA ALA A 296 2.98 -9.57 0.20
C ALA A 296 3.37 -9.06 1.60
N ARG A 297 2.66 -8.04 2.12
CA ARG A 297 2.92 -7.50 3.46
C ARG A 297 2.67 -8.52 4.57
N LEU A 298 1.53 -9.22 4.56
CA LEU A 298 1.21 -10.23 5.57
C LEU A 298 2.22 -11.37 5.57
N LEU A 299 2.57 -11.87 4.38
CA LEU A 299 3.56 -12.96 4.24
C LEU A 299 4.93 -12.54 4.75
N HIS A 300 5.41 -11.35 4.38
CA HIS A 300 6.71 -10.84 4.86
C HIS A 300 6.71 -10.67 6.38
N GLN A 301 5.63 -10.12 6.96
CA GLN A 301 5.50 -9.96 8.40
C GLN A 301 5.58 -11.29 9.14
N HIS A 302 4.84 -12.31 8.69
CA HIS A 302 4.82 -13.62 9.36
C HIS A 302 6.09 -14.42 9.12
N LEU A 303 6.71 -14.34 7.93
CA LEU A 303 8.01 -14.97 7.66
C LEU A 303 9.11 -14.36 8.51
N ALA A 304 9.12 -13.03 8.67
CA ALA A 304 10.08 -12.34 9.55
C ALA A 304 9.87 -12.71 11.02
N ALA A 305 8.62 -12.77 11.50
CA ALA A 305 8.30 -13.19 12.86
C ALA A 305 8.72 -14.66 13.14
N ALA A 306 8.69 -15.49 12.12
CA ALA A 306 9.12 -16.88 12.18
C ALA A 306 10.63 -17.09 12.01
N ASP A 307 11.41 -16.03 11.80
CA ASP A 307 12.84 -16.06 11.47
C ASP A 307 13.15 -16.93 10.24
N VAL A 308 12.21 -17.02 9.30
CA VAL A 308 12.37 -17.75 8.04
C VAL A 308 12.99 -16.84 7.00
N PRO A 309 14.16 -17.15 6.43
CA PRO A 309 14.74 -16.36 5.38
C PRO A 309 13.86 -16.41 4.13
N PHE A 310 13.56 -15.24 3.55
CA PHE A 310 12.73 -15.11 2.37
C PHE A 310 13.29 -14.08 1.39
N ASN A 311 12.77 -14.10 0.18
CA ASN A 311 13.07 -13.12 -0.85
C ASN A 311 11.86 -12.95 -1.75
N GLY A 312 11.71 -11.74 -2.30
CA GLY A 312 10.58 -11.45 -3.17
C GLY A 312 10.44 -9.96 -3.49
N VAL A 313 9.30 -9.59 -4.05
CA VAL A 313 8.95 -8.18 -4.22
C VAL A 313 8.53 -7.63 -2.85
N ALA A 314 9.13 -6.54 -2.42
CA ALA A 314 8.75 -5.92 -1.15
C ALA A 314 7.26 -5.54 -1.17
N GLY A 315 6.53 -5.97 -0.15
CA GLY A 315 5.08 -5.72 -0.03
C GLY A 315 4.72 -4.28 0.35
N ARG A 316 5.68 -3.36 0.31
CA ARG A 316 5.54 -1.97 0.73
C ARG A 316 5.87 -1.03 -0.42
N ARG A 317 4.95 -0.11 -0.73
CA ARG A 317 5.17 0.94 -1.72
C ARG A 317 5.98 2.09 -1.12
N LEU A 318 6.72 2.84 -1.96
CA LEU A 318 7.45 4.02 -1.49
C LEU A 318 6.53 5.04 -0.81
N GLY A 319 5.29 5.20 -1.29
CA GLY A 319 4.29 6.05 -0.66
C GLY A 319 3.88 5.62 0.76
N GLY A 320 4.12 4.36 1.14
CA GLY A 320 3.93 3.86 2.49
C GLY A 320 5.13 4.04 3.42
N SER A 321 6.30 4.45 2.91
CA SER A 321 7.47 4.79 3.71
C SER A 321 7.27 6.09 4.49
N LEU A 322 8.08 6.30 5.52
CA LEU A 322 8.09 7.53 6.29
C LEU A 322 8.27 8.76 5.39
N THR A 323 9.29 8.74 4.55
CA THR A 323 9.60 9.83 3.61
C THR A 323 8.49 10.04 2.58
N GLY A 324 7.95 8.95 2.00
CA GLY A 324 6.88 9.04 1.00
C GLY A 324 5.60 9.65 1.57
N ARG A 325 5.16 9.21 2.76
CA ARG A 325 3.99 9.76 3.46
C ARG A 325 4.18 11.23 3.81
N THR A 326 5.34 11.59 4.36
CA THR A 326 5.67 12.97 4.70
C THR A 326 5.63 13.87 3.48
N LEU A 327 6.24 13.44 2.36
CA LEU A 327 6.21 14.21 1.11
C LEU A 327 4.79 14.43 0.60
N LEU A 328 3.98 13.36 0.55
CA LEU A 328 2.58 13.48 0.10
C LEU A 328 1.75 14.39 1.01
N ALA A 329 1.95 14.31 2.33
CA ALA A 329 1.28 15.17 3.29
C ALA A 329 1.67 16.63 3.11
N LEU A 330 2.98 16.95 3.01
CA LEU A 330 3.46 18.31 2.75
C LEU A 330 2.88 18.90 1.45
N LEU A 331 2.91 18.13 0.37
CA LEU A 331 2.39 18.56 -0.93
C LEU A 331 0.86 18.72 -0.95
N ALA A 332 0.14 18.12 0.00
CA ALA A 332 -1.31 18.23 0.11
C ALA A 332 -1.78 19.40 0.98
N LEU A 333 -0.96 19.90 1.92
CA LEU A 333 -1.34 20.98 2.85
C LEU A 333 -1.89 22.23 2.19
N PRO A 334 -1.35 22.73 1.06
CA PRO A 334 -1.92 23.91 0.39
C PRO A 334 -3.38 23.73 -0.04
N ASP A 335 -3.79 22.51 -0.40
CA ASP A 335 -5.19 22.24 -0.80
C ASP A 335 -6.15 22.22 0.41
N HIS A 336 -5.62 22.10 1.62
CA HIS A 336 -6.38 22.04 2.87
C HIS A 336 -6.27 23.33 3.70
N ASP A 337 -5.70 24.37 3.13
CA ASP A 337 -5.59 25.69 3.76
C ASP A 337 -4.98 25.63 5.17
N LEU A 338 -3.92 24.84 5.33
CA LEU A 338 -3.28 24.55 6.62
C LEU A 338 -4.26 24.13 7.73
N ALA A 339 -5.32 23.38 7.37
CA ALA A 339 -6.28 22.90 8.36
C ALA A 339 -5.57 22.17 9.51
N ARG A 340 -5.98 22.44 10.75
CA ARG A 340 -5.38 21.83 11.95
C ARG A 340 -5.26 20.32 11.82
N THR A 341 -6.31 19.66 11.36
CA THR A 341 -6.32 18.21 11.19
C THR A 341 -5.27 17.73 10.17
N ALA A 342 -5.06 18.47 9.09
CA ALA A 342 -4.06 18.13 8.07
C ALA A 342 -2.63 18.38 8.58
N VAL A 343 -2.39 19.49 9.30
CA VAL A 343 -1.09 19.76 9.93
C VAL A 343 -0.78 18.70 10.98
N MET A 344 -1.73 18.36 11.86
CA MET A 344 -1.52 17.32 12.86
C MET A 344 -1.33 15.93 12.25
N ALA A 345 -2.01 15.61 11.14
CA ALA A 345 -1.79 14.38 10.40
C ALA A 345 -0.37 14.31 9.81
N LEU A 346 0.18 15.42 9.32
CA LEU A 346 1.59 15.51 8.92
C LEU A 346 2.51 15.20 10.10
N LEU A 347 2.31 15.87 11.24
CA LEU A 347 3.16 15.72 12.43
C LEU A 347 3.13 14.30 13.00
N THR A 348 1.99 13.61 12.94
CA THR A 348 1.83 12.23 13.43
C THR A 348 2.32 11.19 12.43
N SER A 349 2.50 11.54 11.16
CA SER A 349 2.87 10.59 10.10
C SER A 349 4.33 10.16 10.14
N GLY A 350 5.20 10.88 10.87
CA GLY A 350 6.63 10.63 10.81
C GLY A 350 7.46 11.29 11.91
N ALA A 351 8.79 11.20 11.76
CA ALA A 351 9.77 11.84 12.62
C ALA A 351 9.99 13.30 12.17
N ILE A 352 8.96 14.14 12.33
CA ILE A 352 9.07 15.55 11.96
C ILE A 352 9.92 16.29 12.99
N LEU A 353 10.87 17.06 12.52
CA LEU A 353 11.75 17.90 13.34
C LEU A 353 11.20 19.32 13.45
N GLY A 354 11.29 19.87 14.65
CA GLY A 354 11.04 21.27 14.93
C GLY A 354 12.16 22.19 14.41
N LEU A 355 11.99 23.49 14.61
CA LEU A 355 13.00 24.48 14.21
C LEU A 355 14.31 24.36 14.99
N ASP A 356 14.28 23.71 16.13
CA ASP A 356 15.43 23.38 16.98
C ASP A 356 16.15 22.08 16.57
N GLY A 357 15.66 21.39 15.54
CA GLY A 357 16.18 20.09 15.08
C GLY A 357 15.79 18.90 15.96
N LEU A 358 14.92 19.10 16.95
CA LEU A 358 14.40 18.02 17.79
C LEU A 358 13.01 17.53 17.32
N PRO A 359 12.63 16.29 17.62
CA PRO A 359 11.30 15.79 17.29
C PRO A 359 10.21 16.65 17.93
N VAL A 360 9.20 17.02 17.15
CA VAL A 360 8.08 17.86 17.62
C VAL A 360 7.22 17.15 18.66
N PRO A 361 6.74 17.83 19.73
CA PRO A 361 5.88 17.24 20.76
C PRO A 361 4.41 17.19 20.28
N VAL A 362 4.10 16.30 19.33
CA VAL A 362 2.83 16.25 18.58
C VAL A 362 1.59 16.29 19.47
N THR A 363 1.53 15.45 20.51
CA THR A 363 0.37 15.37 21.41
C THR A 363 0.14 16.70 22.18
N ALA A 364 1.24 17.36 22.57
CA ALA A 364 1.13 18.65 23.24
C ALA A 364 0.66 19.74 22.27
N TRP A 365 1.20 19.78 21.07
CA TRP A 365 0.84 20.77 20.06
C TRP A 365 -0.60 20.58 19.55
N GLU A 366 -1.06 19.34 19.40
CA GLU A 366 -2.44 19.02 19.04
C GLU A 366 -3.40 19.59 20.09
N ARG A 367 -3.13 19.35 21.37
CA ARG A 367 -3.95 19.89 22.46
C ARG A 367 -3.94 21.41 22.49
N LEU A 368 -2.78 22.05 22.35
CA LEU A 368 -2.66 23.51 22.33
C LEU A 368 -3.42 24.14 21.14
N ALA A 369 -3.29 23.58 19.95
CA ALA A 369 -3.99 24.06 18.76
C ALA A 369 -5.52 23.94 18.91
N ARG A 370 -5.98 22.87 19.55
CA ARG A 370 -7.39 22.65 19.88
C ARG A 370 -7.89 23.60 20.93
N ASP A 371 -7.17 23.75 22.07
CA ASP A 371 -7.51 24.66 23.16
C ASP A 371 -7.56 26.12 22.70
N ALA A 372 -6.68 26.48 21.76
CA ALA A 372 -6.68 27.79 21.11
C ALA A 372 -7.81 27.94 20.06
N GLY A 373 -8.53 26.88 19.73
CA GLY A 373 -9.64 26.87 18.77
C GLY A 373 -9.23 27.02 17.30
N VAL A 374 -8.01 26.63 16.94
CA VAL A 374 -7.54 26.68 15.54
C VAL A 374 -8.31 25.69 14.68
N VAL A 375 -8.78 26.12 13.51
CA VAL A 375 -9.47 25.26 12.52
C VAL A 375 -8.66 25.14 11.23
N ALA A 376 -8.36 26.27 10.58
CA ALA A 376 -7.60 26.32 9.33
C ALA A 376 -7.06 27.74 9.13
N ASP A 377 -6.33 27.98 8.03
CA ASP A 377 -5.81 29.26 7.60
C ASP A 377 -4.70 29.85 8.50
N ILE A 378 -3.63 30.33 7.88
CA ILE A 378 -2.45 30.83 8.58
C ILE A 378 -2.78 32.05 9.46
N ASP A 379 -3.68 32.96 9.01
CA ASP A 379 -4.09 34.11 9.78
C ASP A 379 -4.83 33.69 11.06
N GLN A 380 -5.62 32.61 10.98
CA GLN A 380 -6.30 32.05 12.14
C GLN A 380 -5.31 31.36 13.11
N TRP A 381 -4.34 30.61 12.60
CA TRP A 381 -3.26 30.06 13.42
C TRP A 381 -2.55 31.18 14.20
N ASP A 382 -2.19 32.25 13.51
CA ASP A 382 -1.50 33.38 14.11
C ASP A 382 -2.34 34.08 15.18
N GLN A 383 -3.55 34.48 14.84
CA GLN A 383 -4.45 35.17 15.74
C GLN A 383 -4.76 34.35 17.00
N ARG A 384 -5.10 33.08 16.82
CA ARG A 384 -5.60 32.26 17.92
C ARG A 384 -4.50 31.77 18.86
N LEU A 385 -3.35 31.43 18.35
CA LEU A 385 -2.21 31.04 19.19
C LEU A 385 -1.65 32.27 19.95
N ASN A 386 -1.56 33.46 19.34
CA ASN A 386 -1.16 34.67 20.03
C ASN A 386 -2.17 35.03 21.13
N ARG A 387 -3.46 34.89 20.87
CA ARG A 387 -4.50 35.12 21.90
C ARG A 387 -4.39 34.14 23.04
N TYR A 388 -4.22 32.87 22.74
CA TYR A 388 -4.04 31.83 23.75
C TYR A 388 -2.80 32.10 24.65
N MET A 389 -1.68 32.54 24.07
CA MET A 389 -0.50 32.95 24.83
C MET A 389 -0.81 34.13 25.77
N ALA A 390 -1.51 35.17 25.27
CA ALA A 390 -1.92 36.31 26.07
C ALA A 390 -2.82 35.93 27.25
N ASP A 391 -3.76 34.98 27.04
CA ASP A 391 -4.63 34.48 28.11
C ASP A 391 -3.81 33.67 29.17
N GLN A 392 -2.79 32.92 28.76
CA GLN A 392 -1.89 32.22 29.69
C GLN A 392 -1.01 33.20 30.49
N ASP A 393 -0.54 34.29 29.87
CA ASP A 393 0.27 35.32 30.53
C ASP A 393 -0.56 36.14 31.52
N ALA A 394 -1.82 36.46 31.19
CA ALA A 394 -2.78 37.06 32.10
C ALA A 394 -3.00 36.13 33.33
N ARG A 395 -3.22 34.84 33.09
CA ARG A 395 -3.39 33.84 34.15
C ARG A 395 -2.13 33.71 35.02
N LEU A 396 -0.95 33.77 34.41
CA LEU A 396 0.31 33.78 35.15
C LEU A 396 0.43 34.99 36.06
N THR A 397 0.05 36.18 35.59
CA THR A 397 0.05 37.43 36.31
C THR A 397 -0.89 37.38 37.52
N GLU A 398 -2.12 36.86 37.36
CA GLU A 398 -3.07 36.62 38.42
C GLU A 398 -2.50 35.70 39.54
N LEU A 399 -1.97 34.53 39.12
CA LEU A 399 -1.38 33.57 40.07
C LEU A 399 -0.19 34.14 40.84
N GLN A 400 0.61 35.01 40.20
CA GLN A 400 1.72 35.74 40.87
C GLN A 400 1.19 36.73 41.86
N ALA A 401 0.13 37.48 41.54
CA ALA A 401 -0.52 38.43 42.43
C ALA A 401 -1.15 37.72 43.68
N GLU A 402 -1.69 36.52 43.48
CA GLU A 402 -2.23 35.67 44.56
C GLU A 402 -1.12 35.05 45.45
N GLY A 403 0.17 35.18 45.09
CA GLY A 403 1.27 34.54 45.81
C GLY A 403 1.26 33.01 45.65
N ALA A 404 0.81 32.49 44.50
CA ALA A 404 0.67 31.05 44.29
C ALA A 404 2.03 30.31 44.35
N ASP A 405 1.98 29.03 44.72
CA ASP A 405 3.14 28.14 44.76
C ASP A 405 3.84 28.12 43.37
N PRO A 406 5.19 28.10 43.32
CA PRO A 406 5.98 27.98 42.09
C PRO A 406 5.56 26.82 41.20
N ALA A 407 5.03 25.71 41.72
CA ALA A 407 4.51 24.59 40.95
C ALA A 407 3.27 25.00 40.12
N ARG A 408 2.38 25.84 40.63
CA ARG A 408 1.21 26.35 39.91
C ARG A 408 1.57 27.33 38.76
N LEU A 409 2.71 28.01 38.87
CA LEU A 409 3.20 28.93 37.85
C LEU A 409 3.85 28.23 36.63
N ARG A 410 4.28 26.97 36.79
CA ARG A 410 4.97 26.25 35.73
C ARG A 410 4.04 25.98 34.54
N GLY A 411 2.82 25.53 34.81
CA GLY A 411 1.87 25.14 33.75
C GLY A 411 1.58 26.24 32.71
N PRO A 412 1.16 27.45 33.11
CA PRO A 412 0.99 28.55 32.17
C PRO A 412 2.25 28.91 31.40
N ARG A 413 3.42 29.00 32.07
CA ARG A 413 4.72 29.30 31.43
C ARG A 413 5.09 28.27 30.34
N GLU A 414 4.95 26.98 30.66
CA GLU A 414 5.24 25.93 29.69
C GLU A 414 4.26 25.97 28.52
N ARG A 415 2.97 26.28 28.76
CA ARG A 415 1.99 26.40 27.68
C ARG A 415 2.31 27.59 26.79
N THR A 416 2.64 28.78 27.32
CA THR A 416 3.05 29.92 26.51
C THR A 416 4.28 29.58 25.66
N ALA A 417 5.33 29.00 26.25
CA ALA A 417 6.55 28.64 25.51
C ALA A 417 6.25 27.64 24.35
N ARG A 418 5.57 26.54 24.65
CA ARG A 418 5.21 25.50 23.65
C ARG A 418 4.26 26.05 22.56
N THR A 419 3.38 26.98 22.91
CA THR A 419 2.51 27.62 21.94
C THR A 419 3.30 28.54 20.99
N GLY A 420 4.32 29.22 21.52
CA GLY A 420 5.27 30.00 20.73
C GLY A 420 6.06 29.14 19.73
N ASP A 421 6.53 27.97 20.18
CA ASP A 421 7.24 27.00 19.33
C ASP A 421 6.32 26.49 18.20
N LEU A 422 5.07 26.13 18.53
CA LEU A 422 4.08 25.70 17.54
C LEU A 422 3.79 26.81 16.51
N LEU A 423 3.59 28.03 16.97
CA LEU A 423 3.31 29.18 16.11
C LEU A 423 4.49 29.44 15.16
N ALA A 424 5.71 29.42 15.66
CA ALA A 424 6.91 29.59 14.87
C ALA A 424 7.05 28.48 13.81
N PHE A 425 6.75 27.24 14.18
CA PHE A 425 6.77 26.09 13.26
C PHE A 425 5.72 26.25 12.15
N VAL A 426 4.46 26.61 12.50
CA VAL A 426 3.39 26.73 11.49
C VAL A 426 3.63 27.91 10.56
N ARG A 427 4.18 29.02 11.05
CA ARG A 427 4.60 30.15 10.21
C ARG A 427 5.67 29.73 9.20
N GLN A 428 6.72 29.02 9.65
CA GLN A 428 7.74 28.49 8.76
C GLN A 428 7.16 27.52 7.73
N LEU A 429 6.23 26.67 8.13
CA LEU A 429 5.54 25.73 7.24
C LEU A 429 4.71 26.48 6.17
N ALA A 430 4.04 27.55 6.56
CA ALA A 430 3.30 28.42 5.65
C ALA A 430 4.23 29.12 4.65
N ASP A 431 5.36 29.68 5.11
CA ASP A 431 6.36 30.31 4.26
C ASP A 431 6.98 29.34 3.25
N ASP A 432 7.30 28.11 3.70
CA ASP A 432 7.86 27.04 2.83
C ASP A 432 6.87 26.58 1.76
N LEU A 433 5.57 26.69 2.01
CA LEU A 433 4.50 26.27 1.11
C LEU A 433 3.89 27.43 0.30
N ASP A 434 4.37 28.65 0.49
CA ASP A 434 3.84 29.86 -0.14
C ASP A 434 3.77 29.74 -1.68
N PRO A 435 2.57 29.88 -2.27
CA PRO A 435 2.39 29.80 -3.72
C PRO A 435 3.22 30.82 -4.50
N GLU A 436 3.49 32.01 -3.93
CA GLU A 436 4.23 33.07 -4.60
C GLU A 436 5.72 32.79 -4.67
N GLN A 437 6.27 32.06 -3.73
CA GLN A 437 7.69 31.70 -3.67
C GLN A 437 7.99 30.35 -4.31
N ARG A 438 6.95 29.54 -4.55
CA ARG A 438 7.11 28.19 -5.10
C ARG A 438 7.52 28.23 -6.57
N PRO A 439 8.54 27.43 -6.95
CA PRO A 439 8.92 27.28 -8.36
C PRO A 439 7.77 26.73 -9.21
N THR A 440 7.79 27.05 -10.51
CA THR A 440 6.74 26.63 -11.45
C THR A 440 7.21 25.57 -12.45
N ASP A 441 8.52 25.36 -12.57
CA ASP A 441 9.12 24.37 -13.46
C ASP A 441 9.47 23.07 -12.71
N TRP A 442 9.71 22.00 -13.46
CA TRP A 442 10.02 20.68 -12.89
C TRP A 442 11.32 20.69 -12.04
N PRO A 443 12.45 21.21 -12.53
CA PRO A 443 13.68 21.25 -11.73
C PRO A 443 13.52 22.01 -10.42
N GLY A 444 12.88 23.17 -10.46
CA GLY A 444 12.61 23.97 -9.27
C GLY A 444 11.71 23.27 -8.28
N LEU A 445 10.57 22.69 -8.75
CA LEU A 445 9.64 21.95 -7.90
C LEU A 445 10.30 20.73 -7.25
N THR A 446 11.15 20.00 -7.97
CA THR A 446 11.84 18.85 -7.39
C THR A 446 12.90 19.27 -6.37
N HIS A 447 13.61 20.36 -6.61
CA HIS A 447 14.56 20.94 -5.65
C HIS A 447 13.83 21.44 -4.38
N TRP A 448 12.73 22.18 -4.55
CA TRP A 448 11.88 22.63 -3.46
C TRP A 448 11.36 21.46 -2.62
N ALA A 449 10.80 20.41 -3.25
CA ALA A 449 10.32 19.22 -2.55
C ALA A 449 11.43 18.47 -1.79
N THR A 450 12.64 18.41 -2.35
CA THR A 450 13.81 17.87 -1.65
C THR A 450 14.17 18.71 -0.43
N GLY A 451 14.18 20.06 -0.58
CA GLY A 451 14.42 20.98 0.51
C GLY A 451 13.41 20.87 1.66
N LEU A 452 12.12 20.62 1.34
CA LEU A 452 11.10 20.32 2.35
C LEU A 452 11.45 19.05 3.13
N LEU A 453 11.82 17.96 2.44
CA LEU A 453 12.21 16.72 3.10
C LEU A 453 13.43 16.90 4.01
N ASP A 454 14.47 17.61 3.54
CA ASP A 454 15.66 17.88 4.33
C ASP A 454 15.36 18.74 5.56
N ARG A 455 14.44 19.71 5.44
CA ARG A 455 14.02 20.56 6.55
C ARG A 455 13.25 19.80 7.62
N TYR A 456 12.22 19.04 7.20
CA TYR A 456 11.29 18.43 8.13
C TYR A 456 11.66 17.01 8.59
N LEU A 457 12.52 16.31 7.86
CA LEU A 457 13.05 14.99 8.24
C LEU A 457 14.53 15.02 8.62
N GLY A 458 15.17 16.19 8.54
CA GLY A 458 16.53 16.40 8.96
C GLY A 458 17.61 15.96 7.94
N SER A 459 18.85 16.10 8.35
CA SER A 459 20.05 15.73 7.59
C SER A 459 20.29 14.20 7.63
N PRO A 460 21.23 13.66 6.83
CA PRO A 460 21.63 12.26 6.95
C PRO A 460 22.08 11.84 8.36
N THR A 461 22.64 12.79 9.15
CA THR A 461 23.04 12.52 10.54
C THR A 461 21.83 12.33 11.44
N ASP A 462 20.78 13.13 11.26
CA ASP A 462 19.55 13.04 12.05
C ASP A 462 18.77 11.75 11.74
N ARG A 463 18.99 11.18 10.56
CA ARG A 463 18.39 9.92 10.09
C ARG A 463 19.27 8.69 10.33
N ALA A 464 20.43 8.81 10.97
CA ALA A 464 21.39 7.71 11.14
C ALA A 464 20.81 6.51 11.90
N ASP A 465 19.88 6.76 12.84
CA ASP A 465 19.24 5.74 13.66
C ASP A 465 17.92 5.21 13.05
N TRP A 466 17.59 5.62 11.83
CA TRP A 466 16.40 5.09 11.15
C TRP A 466 16.62 3.63 10.75
N PRO A 467 15.53 2.84 10.67
CA PRO A 467 15.59 1.50 10.09
C PRO A 467 16.22 1.53 8.68
N PRO A 468 17.07 0.56 8.32
CA PRO A 468 17.74 0.53 7.02
C PRO A 468 16.80 0.66 5.82
N GLU A 469 15.62 0.07 5.91
CA GLU A 469 14.57 0.13 4.89
C GLU A 469 14.00 1.55 4.70
N GLU A 470 13.95 2.37 5.76
CA GLU A 470 13.51 3.77 5.66
C GLU A 470 14.61 4.66 5.08
N ILE A 471 15.88 4.39 5.38
CA ILE A 471 17.03 5.08 4.78
C ILE A 471 17.06 4.82 3.27
N ASP A 472 16.87 3.57 2.86
CA ASP A 472 16.81 3.17 1.45
C ASP A 472 15.59 3.79 0.74
N ALA A 473 14.41 3.77 1.37
CA ALA A 473 13.22 4.42 0.85
C ALA A 473 13.43 5.94 0.67
N HIS A 474 14.09 6.62 1.62
CA HIS A 474 14.45 8.04 1.49
C HIS A 474 15.33 8.30 0.27
N THR A 475 16.35 7.47 0.06
CA THR A 475 17.26 7.56 -1.10
C THR A 475 16.48 7.44 -2.40
N ARG A 476 15.54 6.50 -2.49
CA ARG A 476 14.71 6.25 -3.68
C ARG A 476 13.69 7.35 -3.94
N VAL A 477 13.12 7.95 -2.90
CA VAL A 477 12.26 9.13 -3.05
C VAL A 477 13.08 10.28 -3.64
N GLY A 478 14.33 10.47 -3.20
CA GLY A 478 15.27 11.44 -3.80
C GLY A 478 15.57 11.12 -5.27
N ASP A 479 15.78 9.83 -5.62
CA ASP A 479 15.98 9.40 -7.01
C ASP A 479 14.74 9.66 -7.87
N LEU A 480 13.55 9.39 -7.33
CA LEU A 480 12.28 9.70 -7.99
C LEU A 480 12.19 11.20 -8.32
N LEU A 481 12.42 12.07 -7.33
CA LEU A 481 12.39 13.51 -7.54
C LEU A 481 13.41 13.95 -8.60
N ARG A 482 14.66 13.47 -8.55
CA ARG A 482 15.67 13.74 -9.59
C ARG A 482 15.23 13.31 -10.98
N ASN A 483 14.59 12.17 -11.11
CA ASN A 483 14.06 11.68 -12.38
C ASN A 483 12.91 12.55 -12.92
N LEU A 484 12.05 13.06 -12.03
CA LEU A 484 10.95 13.96 -12.40
C LEU A 484 11.45 15.31 -12.91
N ALA A 485 12.63 15.79 -12.47
CA ALA A 485 13.22 17.02 -12.97
C ALA A 485 13.41 17.03 -14.50
N GLY A 486 13.61 15.85 -15.11
CA GLY A 486 13.75 15.70 -16.57
C GLY A 486 12.48 15.93 -17.38
N LEU A 487 11.30 16.03 -16.74
CA LEU A 487 10.00 16.20 -17.43
C LEU A 487 9.78 17.59 -18.02
N GLY A 488 10.58 18.57 -17.65
CA GLY A 488 10.51 19.94 -18.17
C GLY A 488 10.63 20.05 -19.70
N THR A 489 11.19 19.03 -20.36
CA THR A 489 11.26 18.98 -21.84
C THR A 489 9.93 18.59 -22.51
N ILE A 490 8.96 18.08 -21.75
CA ILE A 490 7.66 17.61 -22.23
C ILE A 490 6.55 18.54 -21.74
N GLU A 491 6.60 18.90 -20.48
CA GLU A 491 5.64 19.75 -19.79
C GLU A 491 6.44 20.87 -19.08
N ALA A 492 6.38 22.10 -19.61
CA ALA A 492 7.25 23.19 -19.13
C ALA A 492 6.89 23.66 -17.71
N ALA A 493 5.58 23.77 -17.42
CA ALA A 493 5.07 24.28 -16.15
C ALA A 493 3.92 23.41 -15.64
N PRO A 494 4.20 22.38 -14.81
CA PRO A 494 3.19 21.39 -14.42
C PRO A 494 2.13 21.95 -13.45
N GLY A 495 2.46 23.01 -12.70
CA GLY A 495 1.69 23.42 -11.52
C GLY A 495 1.76 22.38 -10.38
N LEU A 496 1.40 22.79 -9.15
CA LEU A 496 1.49 21.92 -7.98
C LEU A 496 0.66 20.63 -8.11
N ALA A 497 -0.58 20.73 -8.62
CA ALA A 497 -1.47 19.58 -8.76
C ALA A 497 -0.90 18.47 -9.66
N ASN A 498 -0.30 18.85 -10.80
CA ASN A 498 0.32 17.88 -11.71
C ASN A 498 1.64 17.34 -11.14
N PHE A 499 2.43 18.18 -10.47
CA PHE A 499 3.63 17.76 -9.77
C PHE A 499 3.30 16.73 -8.69
N ARG A 500 2.36 17.03 -7.81
CA ARG A 500 1.89 16.11 -6.76
C ARG A 500 1.39 14.79 -7.34
N ARG A 501 0.65 14.83 -8.44
CA ARG A 501 0.18 13.60 -9.12
C ARG A 501 1.34 12.76 -9.62
N ALA A 502 2.32 13.37 -10.29
CA ALA A 502 3.50 12.65 -10.78
C ALA A 502 4.32 12.05 -9.64
N VAL A 503 4.46 12.77 -8.52
CA VAL A 503 5.08 12.26 -7.29
C VAL A 503 4.27 11.08 -6.74
N ALA A 504 2.95 11.22 -6.58
CA ALA A 504 2.10 10.15 -6.06
C ALA A 504 2.14 8.89 -6.94
N ASP A 505 2.03 9.04 -8.26
CA ASP A 505 2.13 7.92 -9.21
C ASP A 505 3.53 7.26 -9.17
N GLY A 506 4.58 8.04 -8.93
CA GLY A 506 5.93 7.52 -8.74
C GLY A 506 6.11 6.78 -7.43
N LEU A 507 5.53 7.28 -6.35
CA LEU A 507 5.55 6.67 -5.02
C LEU A 507 4.64 5.44 -4.89
N ASP A 508 3.64 5.30 -5.76
CA ASP A 508 2.75 4.13 -5.84
C ASP A 508 3.45 2.90 -6.44
N ARG A 509 4.67 3.05 -6.94
CA ARG A 509 5.47 1.93 -7.42
C ARG A 509 5.97 1.08 -6.27
N GLU A 510 6.11 -0.21 -6.55
CA GLU A 510 6.68 -1.16 -5.60
C GLU A 510 8.13 -0.76 -5.27
N VAL A 511 8.47 -0.84 -4.00
CA VAL A 511 9.86 -0.81 -3.55
C VAL A 511 10.49 -2.12 -3.98
N ASP A 512 11.79 -2.10 -4.33
CA ASP A 512 12.55 -3.24 -4.80
C ASP A 512 12.37 -4.51 -3.97
N ARG A 513 13.06 -5.55 -4.43
CA ARG A 513 13.05 -6.86 -3.81
C ARG A 513 13.62 -6.84 -2.42
N GLU A 514 12.96 -7.52 -1.54
CA GLU A 514 13.48 -7.90 -0.24
C GLU A 514 14.27 -9.20 -0.39
N GLY A 515 15.42 -9.28 0.24
CA GLY A 515 16.30 -10.43 0.16
C GLY A 515 16.95 -10.65 -1.22
N ARG A 516 17.66 -11.75 -1.35
CA ARG A 516 18.36 -12.15 -2.59
C ARG A 516 17.70 -13.40 -3.15
N PHE A 517 17.28 -13.38 -4.42
CA PHE A 517 16.66 -14.53 -5.07
C PHE A 517 17.52 -15.80 -4.91
N GLY A 518 16.88 -16.89 -4.48
CA GLY A 518 17.50 -18.18 -4.19
C GLY A 518 18.17 -18.24 -2.81
N ASN A 519 17.98 -17.23 -1.96
CA ASN A 519 18.33 -17.28 -0.55
C ASN A 519 17.02 -17.22 0.24
N GLY A 520 16.61 -18.34 0.84
CA GLY A 520 15.30 -18.44 1.50
C GLY A 520 14.13 -18.71 0.57
N VAL A 521 12.92 -18.65 1.13
CA VAL A 521 11.65 -18.90 0.44
C VAL A 521 11.36 -17.77 -0.54
N PHE A 522 10.93 -18.12 -1.75
CA PHE A 522 10.49 -17.10 -2.71
C PHE A 522 9.04 -16.70 -2.44
N VAL A 523 8.79 -15.40 -2.29
CA VAL A 523 7.45 -14.82 -2.15
C VAL A 523 7.15 -13.96 -3.37
N GLY A 524 6.11 -14.30 -4.13
CA GLY A 524 5.83 -13.56 -5.37
C GLY A 524 4.43 -13.77 -5.92
N GLY A 525 4.05 -12.90 -6.87
CA GLY A 525 2.82 -13.08 -7.64
C GLY A 525 2.88 -14.28 -8.58
N PHE A 526 1.72 -14.77 -9.03
CA PHE A 526 1.62 -15.95 -9.90
C PHE A 526 2.53 -15.87 -11.13
N GLY A 527 2.53 -14.74 -11.84
CA GLY A 527 3.40 -14.59 -13.02
C GLY A 527 4.90 -14.60 -12.71
N ALA A 528 5.30 -14.29 -11.47
CA ALA A 528 6.70 -14.36 -11.05
C ALA A 528 7.11 -15.77 -10.60
N THR A 529 6.14 -16.58 -10.16
CA THR A 529 6.34 -17.96 -9.70
C THR A 529 6.22 -18.96 -10.85
N ALA A 530 5.41 -18.64 -11.86
CA ALA A 530 5.21 -19.44 -13.04
C ALA A 530 6.55 -19.75 -13.74
N GLY A 531 6.80 -21.03 -14.02
CA GLY A 531 8.01 -21.49 -14.70
C GLY A 531 9.24 -21.64 -13.80
N LEU A 532 9.12 -21.47 -12.47
CA LEU A 532 10.16 -21.87 -11.53
C LEU A 532 10.14 -23.40 -11.35
N ASP A 533 11.29 -23.95 -11.04
CA ASP A 533 11.47 -25.36 -10.69
C ASP A 533 11.65 -25.47 -9.18
N LEU A 534 10.60 -25.90 -8.48
CA LEU A 534 10.48 -25.93 -7.02
C LEU A 534 10.06 -27.33 -6.56
N ASP A 535 10.33 -27.66 -5.31
CA ASP A 535 9.85 -28.91 -4.71
C ASP A 535 8.47 -28.70 -4.06
N ARG A 536 8.23 -27.51 -3.46
CA ARG A 536 6.96 -27.20 -2.81
C ARG A 536 6.52 -25.78 -3.16
N VAL A 537 5.24 -25.64 -3.50
CA VAL A 537 4.59 -24.34 -3.69
C VAL A 537 3.36 -24.22 -2.79
N VAL A 538 3.27 -23.11 -2.07
CA VAL A 538 2.08 -22.71 -1.30
C VAL A 538 1.39 -21.57 -2.04
N VAL A 539 0.13 -21.72 -2.36
CA VAL A 539 -0.63 -20.74 -3.15
C VAL A 539 -1.77 -20.20 -2.30
N VAL A 540 -1.72 -18.91 -2.01
CA VAL A 540 -2.71 -18.21 -1.18
C VAL A 540 -3.60 -17.29 -2.02
N GLY A 541 -4.73 -16.86 -1.45
CA GLY A 541 -5.65 -15.93 -2.10
C GLY A 541 -6.54 -16.58 -3.17
N LEU A 542 -6.79 -17.88 -3.09
CA LEU A 542 -7.63 -18.62 -4.03
C LEU A 542 -9.13 -18.48 -3.71
N ALA A 543 -9.59 -17.24 -3.55
CA ALA A 543 -11.00 -16.89 -3.39
C ALA A 543 -11.55 -16.21 -4.64
N GLU A 544 -12.81 -16.46 -4.97
CA GLU A 544 -13.52 -15.86 -6.11
C GLU A 544 -13.57 -14.32 -5.97
N GLY A 545 -13.21 -13.61 -7.04
CA GLY A 545 -13.11 -12.15 -7.02
C GLY A 545 -11.73 -11.62 -6.57
N VAL A 546 -10.90 -12.48 -5.97
CA VAL A 546 -9.46 -12.25 -5.71
C VAL A 546 -8.65 -12.96 -6.78
N THR A 547 -8.85 -14.24 -6.94
CA THR A 547 -8.27 -15.11 -7.98
C THR A 547 -9.35 -16.02 -8.56
N PRO A 548 -9.88 -15.75 -9.74
CA PRO A 548 -9.62 -14.59 -10.60
C PRO A 548 -10.22 -13.29 -10.06
N PRO A 549 -9.58 -12.13 -10.35
CA PRO A 549 -10.14 -10.83 -10.04
C PRO A 549 -11.37 -10.56 -10.92
N ARG A 550 -12.28 -9.73 -10.43
CA ARG A 550 -13.44 -9.30 -11.21
C ARG A 550 -12.99 -8.57 -12.48
N ARG A 551 -13.52 -8.99 -13.61
CA ARG A 551 -13.24 -8.35 -14.90
C ARG A 551 -13.80 -6.93 -14.90
N ARG A 552 -12.97 -5.98 -15.35
CA ARG A 552 -13.38 -4.59 -15.58
C ARG A 552 -13.21 -4.29 -17.06
N ASP A 553 -14.26 -3.72 -17.66
CA ASP A 553 -14.20 -3.25 -19.03
C ASP A 553 -13.26 -2.05 -19.16
N ASP A 554 -12.66 -1.91 -20.35
CA ASP A 554 -11.83 -0.75 -20.64
C ASP A 554 -12.74 0.44 -21.00
N PRO A 555 -12.66 1.55 -20.27
CA PRO A 555 -13.55 2.68 -20.52
C PRO A 555 -13.29 3.40 -21.85
N LEU A 556 -12.09 3.24 -22.43
CA LEU A 556 -11.70 3.87 -23.68
C LEU A 556 -11.90 2.95 -24.89
N LEU A 557 -11.45 1.70 -24.80
CA LEU A 557 -11.54 0.70 -25.87
C LEU A 557 -12.14 -0.59 -25.33
N SER A 558 -13.45 -0.76 -25.49
CA SER A 558 -14.16 -1.98 -25.07
C SER A 558 -13.72 -3.21 -25.88
N ASP A 559 -13.95 -4.42 -25.34
CA ASP A 559 -13.67 -5.67 -26.06
C ASP A 559 -14.43 -5.78 -27.40
N THR A 560 -15.58 -5.09 -27.53
CA THR A 560 -16.31 -5.01 -28.80
C THR A 560 -15.51 -4.28 -29.87
N VAL A 561 -14.91 -3.15 -29.50
CA VAL A 561 -14.02 -2.39 -30.40
C VAL A 561 -12.74 -3.17 -30.72
N ARG A 562 -12.14 -3.81 -29.70
CA ARG A 562 -10.91 -4.61 -29.89
C ARG A 562 -11.08 -5.77 -30.86
N ARG A 563 -12.26 -6.43 -30.86
CA ARG A 563 -12.54 -7.55 -31.79
C ARG A 563 -12.53 -7.14 -33.26
N THR A 564 -12.78 -5.87 -33.59
CA THR A 564 -12.78 -5.42 -35.00
C THR A 564 -11.37 -5.40 -35.63
N LEU A 565 -10.31 -5.56 -34.78
CA LEU A 565 -8.92 -5.55 -35.23
C LEU A 565 -8.29 -6.95 -35.37
N ASP A 566 -9.10 -7.98 -35.52
CA ASP A 566 -8.67 -9.37 -35.83
C ASP A 566 -7.46 -9.86 -34.99
N GLY A 567 -7.46 -9.56 -33.68
CA GLY A 567 -6.42 -10.00 -32.76
C GLY A 567 -5.19 -9.07 -32.63
N ALA A 568 -5.14 -7.96 -33.38
CA ALA A 568 -4.06 -6.98 -33.24
C ALA A 568 -4.01 -6.32 -31.86
N LEU A 569 -5.16 -6.25 -31.18
CA LEU A 569 -5.27 -5.86 -29.77
C LEU A 569 -5.83 -6.99 -28.92
N SER A 570 -5.14 -7.32 -27.82
CA SER A 570 -5.61 -8.32 -26.86
C SER A 570 -6.94 -7.92 -26.22
N LEU A 571 -7.87 -8.86 -26.12
CA LEU A 571 -9.12 -8.68 -25.39
C LEU A 571 -8.87 -8.67 -23.87
N ARG A 572 -9.71 -8.01 -23.11
CA ARG A 572 -9.66 -8.09 -21.65
C ARG A 572 -9.97 -9.50 -21.13
N ALA A 573 -10.79 -10.26 -21.86
CA ALA A 573 -11.04 -11.68 -21.60
C ALA A 573 -9.76 -12.53 -21.74
N GLU A 574 -8.91 -12.27 -22.71
CA GLU A 574 -7.67 -13.00 -22.94
C GLU A 574 -6.65 -12.78 -21.81
N ARG A 575 -6.61 -11.60 -21.22
CA ARG A 575 -5.76 -11.35 -20.03
C ARG A 575 -6.14 -12.20 -18.82
N GLN A 576 -7.42 -12.59 -18.72
CA GLN A 576 -7.85 -13.52 -17.69
C GLN A 576 -7.36 -14.94 -18.00
N ALA A 577 -7.31 -15.33 -19.27
CA ALA A 577 -6.70 -16.59 -19.69
C ALA A 577 -5.18 -16.60 -19.45
N ASP A 578 -4.48 -15.49 -19.71
CA ASP A 578 -3.05 -15.35 -19.38
C ASP A 578 -2.79 -15.47 -17.87
N LEU A 579 -3.67 -14.87 -17.04
CA LEU A 579 -3.59 -15.03 -15.57
C LEU A 579 -3.87 -16.48 -15.15
N HIS A 580 -4.89 -17.11 -15.73
CA HIS A 580 -5.22 -18.52 -15.46
C HIS A 580 -4.03 -19.42 -15.80
N ARG A 581 -3.41 -19.19 -16.95
CA ARG A 581 -2.17 -19.89 -17.35
C ARG A 581 -1.07 -19.72 -16.30
N SER A 582 -0.84 -18.49 -15.82
CA SER A 582 0.17 -18.21 -14.79
C SER A 582 -0.14 -18.94 -13.47
N VAL A 583 -1.40 -19.04 -13.09
CA VAL A 583 -1.84 -19.77 -11.89
C VAL A 583 -1.61 -21.27 -12.05
N LEU A 584 -2.03 -21.86 -13.18
CA LEU A 584 -1.80 -23.29 -13.45
C LEU A 584 -0.31 -23.64 -13.57
N ALA A 585 0.49 -22.78 -14.22
CA ALA A 585 1.95 -22.92 -14.27
C ALA A 585 2.57 -22.84 -12.87
N THR A 586 2.03 -22.00 -11.98
CA THR A 586 2.43 -21.93 -10.56
C THR A 586 2.10 -23.23 -9.82
N PHE A 587 0.91 -23.79 -10.03
CA PHE A 587 0.56 -25.09 -9.43
C PHE A 587 1.51 -26.21 -9.89
N ALA A 588 1.89 -26.20 -11.16
CA ALA A 588 2.82 -27.16 -11.75
C ALA A 588 4.30 -26.93 -11.35
N SER A 589 4.64 -25.79 -10.75
CA SER A 589 6.01 -25.50 -10.30
C SER A 589 6.43 -26.32 -9.08
N GLY A 590 5.50 -26.84 -8.27
CA GLY A 590 5.76 -27.69 -7.09
C GLY A 590 5.86 -29.17 -7.47
N ALA A 591 7.07 -29.70 -7.60
CA ALA A 591 7.29 -31.08 -8.05
C ALA A 591 6.83 -32.13 -7.02
N THR A 592 6.95 -31.85 -5.72
CA THR A 592 6.58 -32.76 -4.62
C THR A 592 5.20 -32.45 -4.08
N ASP A 593 5.00 -31.18 -3.64
CA ASP A 593 3.76 -30.73 -2.99
C ASP A 593 3.26 -29.42 -3.60
N ARG A 594 1.94 -29.34 -3.75
CA ARG A 594 1.20 -28.10 -4.00
C ARG A 594 0.15 -27.90 -2.91
N VAL A 595 0.27 -26.81 -2.18
CA VAL A 595 -0.64 -26.44 -1.10
C VAL A 595 -1.50 -25.27 -1.57
N LEU A 596 -2.79 -25.49 -1.76
CA LEU A 596 -3.75 -24.48 -2.23
C LEU A 596 -4.58 -23.99 -1.05
N VAL A 597 -4.56 -22.68 -0.80
CA VAL A 597 -5.19 -22.06 0.36
C VAL A 597 -6.23 -21.05 -0.08
N PHE A 598 -7.38 -21.05 0.58
CA PHE A 598 -8.42 -20.03 0.37
C PHE A 598 -9.02 -19.56 1.70
N PRO A 599 -9.32 -18.25 1.83
CA PRO A 599 -9.99 -17.69 3.00
C PRO A 599 -11.51 -17.78 2.82
N ARG A 600 -12.24 -18.00 3.92
CA ARG A 600 -13.72 -17.93 3.95
C ARG A 600 -14.27 -16.54 4.21
N GLY A 601 -13.43 -15.61 4.63
CA GLY A 601 -13.81 -14.24 4.97
C GLY A 601 -12.71 -13.24 4.64
N ASP A 602 -12.98 -12.00 5.03
CA ASP A 602 -12.04 -10.90 4.92
C ASP A 602 -12.04 -10.07 6.21
N LEU A 603 -10.86 -9.63 6.69
CA LEU A 603 -10.69 -8.84 7.91
C LEU A 603 -11.46 -7.50 7.91
N GLY A 604 -11.74 -6.93 6.73
CA GLY A 604 -12.43 -5.65 6.57
C GLY A 604 -13.91 -5.74 6.18
N SER A 605 -14.49 -6.94 6.07
CA SER A 605 -15.83 -7.13 5.51
C SER A 605 -16.53 -8.30 6.20
N ARG A 606 -17.87 -8.19 6.31
CA ARG A 606 -18.72 -9.29 6.77
C ARG A 606 -19.13 -10.25 5.64
N THR A 607 -18.57 -10.06 4.45
CA THR A 607 -18.92 -10.87 3.28
C THR A 607 -18.15 -12.18 3.31
N GLU A 608 -18.86 -13.28 3.22
CA GLU A 608 -18.25 -14.59 3.05
C GLU A 608 -17.54 -14.66 1.68
N ALA A 609 -16.31 -15.18 1.69
CA ALA A 609 -15.58 -15.51 0.49
C ALA A 609 -15.82 -16.96 0.11
N VAL A 610 -15.94 -17.23 -1.18
CA VAL A 610 -16.09 -18.60 -1.71
C VAL A 610 -14.79 -19.02 -2.41
N PRO A 611 -14.46 -20.32 -2.44
CA PRO A 611 -13.28 -20.81 -3.12
C PRO A 611 -13.28 -20.43 -4.60
N SER A 612 -12.09 -20.13 -5.10
CA SER A 612 -11.87 -19.84 -6.52
C SER A 612 -12.35 -20.98 -7.42
N ARG A 613 -12.98 -20.62 -8.55
CA ARG A 613 -13.31 -21.61 -9.59
C ARG A 613 -12.09 -22.40 -10.06
N TRP A 614 -10.91 -21.77 -10.11
CA TRP A 614 -9.66 -22.41 -10.53
C TRP A 614 -9.09 -23.39 -9.48
N LEU A 615 -9.39 -23.17 -8.20
CA LEU A 615 -9.14 -24.15 -7.16
C LEU A 615 -10.11 -25.32 -7.29
N LEU A 616 -11.41 -25.04 -7.52
CA LEU A 616 -12.42 -26.08 -7.69
C LEU A 616 -12.13 -27.00 -8.89
N ASP A 617 -11.54 -26.47 -9.99
CA ASP A 617 -11.09 -27.27 -11.13
C ASP A 617 -9.98 -28.27 -10.75
N GLN A 618 -9.07 -27.89 -9.83
CA GLN A 618 -8.04 -28.79 -9.31
C GLN A 618 -8.64 -29.87 -8.40
N VAL A 619 -9.61 -29.51 -7.58
CA VAL A 619 -10.34 -30.47 -6.72
C VAL A 619 -11.17 -31.43 -7.57
N GLU A 620 -11.80 -30.95 -8.64
CA GLU A 620 -12.54 -31.81 -9.59
C GLU A 620 -11.63 -32.88 -10.20
N THR A 621 -10.38 -32.54 -10.50
CA THR A 621 -9.41 -33.52 -11.03
C THR A 621 -9.11 -34.64 -10.03
N GLU A 622 -9.09 -34.35 -8.72
CA GLU A 622 -8.85 -35.35 -7.66
C GLU A 622 -10.10 -36.17 -7.31
N LEU A 623 -11.29 -35.55 -7.36
CA LEU A 623 -12.58 -36.20 -6.99
C LEU A 623 -13.28 -36.90 -8.16
N GLY A 624 -12.96 -36.49 -9.40
CA GLY A 624 -13.70 -36.90 -10.60
C GLY A 624 -15.01 -36.12 -10.84
N GLU A 625 -15.40 -35.25 -9.90
CA GLU A 625 -16.56 -34.36 -10.02
C GLU A 625 -16.30 -33.03 -9.34
N ARG A 626 -16.95 -31.96 -9.84
CA ARG A 626 -16.78 -30.61 -9.30
C ARG A 626 -17.65 -30.40 -8.05
N PRO A 627 -17.09 -30.22 -6.85
CA PRO A 627 -17.87 -29.97 -5.66
C PRO A 627 -18.44 -28.54 -5.65
N SER A 628 -19.58 -28.35 -5.04
CA SER A 628 -20.02 -27.04 -4.58
C SER A 628 -19.15 -26.57 -3.40
N PRO A 629 -19.12 -25.26 -3.08
CA PRO A 629 -18.39 -24.77 -1.92
C PRO A 629 -18.75 -25.46 -0.60
N ALA A 630 -20.05 -25.74 -0.38
CA ALA A 630 -20.52 -26.44 0.81
C ALA A 630 -20.09 -27.93 0.84
N GLN A 631 -20.07 -28.60 -0.30
CA GLN A 631 -19.55 -29.98 -0.40
C GLN A 631 -18.04 -30.00 -0.15
N LEU A 632 -17.28 -29.02 -0.66
CA LEU A 632 -15.85 -28.92 -0.41
C LEU A 632 -15.56 -28.79 1.10
N GLU A 633 -16.26 -27.92 1.81
CA GLU A 633 -16.09 -27.74 3.26
C GLU A 633 -16.47 -28.98 4.10
N ALA A 634 -17.30 -29.84 3.55
CA ALA A 634 -17.74 -31.09 4.19
C ALA A 634 -16.87 -32.31 3.83
N LEU A 635 -15.80 -32.14 3.06
CA LEU A 635 -14.93 -33.25 2.68
C LEU A 635 -14.13 -33.78 3.87
N GLU A 636 -14.18 -35.10 4.06
CA GLU A 636 -13.35 -35.84 5.04
C GLU A 636 -12.29 -36.66 4.29
N VAL A 637 -11.24 -35.98 3.80
CA VAL A 637 -10.14 -36.61 3.04
C VAL A 637 -8.79 -36.07 3.55
N ASP A 638 -7.73 -36.86 3.46
CA ASP A 638 -6.42 -36.52 4.03
C ASP A 638 -5.76 -35.28 3.39
N TRP A 639 -6.14 -34.95 2.19
CA TRP A 639 -5.58 -33.80 1.48
C TRP A 639 -6.36 -32.49 1.69
N PHE A 640 -7.55 -32.52 2.31
CA PHE A 640 -8.35 -31.34 2.62
C PHE A 640 -8.43 -31.11 4.14
N ALA A 641 -8.25 -29.87 4.58
CA ALA A 641 -8.44 -29.50 5.98
C ALA A 641 -9.03 -28.09 6.11
N THR A 642 -9.93 -27.93 7.07
CA THR A 642 -10.58 -26.66 7.42
C THR A 642 -10.15 -26.20 8.80
N SER A 643 -9.79 -24.91 8.93
CA SER A 643 -9.58 -24.23 10.19
C SER A 643 -10.63 -23.13 10.35
N SER A 644 -11.54 -23.26 11.33
CA SER A 644 -12.65 -22.33 11.50
C SER A 644 -12.21 -20.99 12.11
N SER A 645 -11.12 -20.98 12.87
CA SER A 645 -10.59 -19.80 13.55
C SER A 645 -9.12 -19.98 13.90
N PHE A 646 -8.44 -18.87 14.21
CA PHE A 646 -7.07 -18.90 14.73
C PHE A 646 -6.93 -19.77 15.99
N ALA A 647 -7.87 -19.66 16.94
CA ALA A 647 -7.83 -20.47 18.16
C ALA A 647 -7.93 -21.99 17.86
N GLN A 648 -8.80 -22.38 16.93
CA GLN A 648 -8.92 -23.77 16.52
C GLN A 648 -7.66 -24.25 15.79
N SER A 649 -7.05 -23.40 14.98
CA SER A 649 -5.79 -23.73 14.30
C SER A 649 -4.67 -24.04 15.29
N LEU A 650 -4.65 -23.34 16.45
CA LEU A 650 -3.66 -23.57 17.50
C LEU A 650 -3.84 -24.88 18.26
N GLU A 651 -5.06 -25.39 18.39
CA GLU A 651 -5.35 -26.62 19.13
C GLU A 651 -4.71 -27.88 18.48
N HIS A 652 -4.60 -27.87 17.16
CA HIS A 652 -4.15 -29.01 16.36
C HIS A 652 -2.81 -28.72 15.65
N LEU A 653 -1.99 -27.86 16.23
CA LEU A 653 -0.79 -27.33 15.59
C LEU A 653 0.40 -28.28 15.78
N ASP A 654 0.83 -28.88 14.66
CA ASP A 654 2.09 -29.65 14.63
C ASP A 654 3.32 -28.74 14.50
N HIS A 655 3.13 -27.60 13.82
CA HIS A 655 4.22 -26.68 13.47
C HIS A 655 3.79 -25.23 13.69
N PRO A 656 4.00 -24.63 14.89
CA PRO A 656 3.77 -23.23 15.12
C PRO A 656 4.61 -22.36 14.18
N ALA A 657 4.06 -21.25 13.70
CA ALA A 657 4.75 -20.33 12.79
C ALA A 657 5.84 -19.53 13.53
N ASP A 658 5.58 -19.19 14.80
CA ASP A 658 6.49 -18.39 15.62
C ASP A 658 6.42 -18.78 17.12
N HIS A 659 7.25 -18.13 17.95
CA HIS A 659 7.27 -18.35 19.40
C HIS A 659 5.96 -17.98 20.09
N HIS A 660 5.23 -16.99 19.55
CA HIS A 660 3.96 -16.56 20.10
C HIS A 660 2.87 -17.63 19.90
N GLU A 661 2.76 -18.16 18.67
CA GLU A 661 1.89 -19.31 18.41
C GLU A 661 2.22 -20.53 19.25
N TYR A 662 3.52 -20.82 19.43
CA TYR A 662 3.96 -21.91 20.31
C TYR A 662 3.47 -21.72 21.74
N ALA A 663 3.68 -20.54 22.31
CA ALA A 663 3.25 -20.22 23.67
C ALA A 663 1.73 -20.31 23.84
N LEU A 664 0.96 -19.77 22.87
CA LEU A 664 -0.50 -19.83 22.88
C LEU A 664 -1.02 -21.26 22.74
N ALA A 665 -0.43 -22.08 21.86
CA ALA A 665 -0.81 -23.49 21.69
C ALA A 665 -0.56 -24.30 22.97
N GLU A 666 0.54 -24.07 23.67
CA GLU A 666 0.83 -24.70 24.96
C GLU A 666 -0.19 -24.29 26.04
N LEU A 667 -0.56 -23.02 26.10
CA LEU A 667 -1.59 -22.53 27.01
C LEU A 667 -2.96 -23.16 26.74
N LEU A 668 -3.37 -23.30 25.49
CA LEU A 668 -4.62 -23.94 25.11
C LEU A 668 -4.63 -25.42 25.48
N ARG A 669 -3.54 -26.15 25.24
CA ARG A 669 -3.39 -27.55 25.65
C ARG A 669 -3.48 -27.71 27.17
N ASP A 670 -2.83 -26.84 27.95
CA ASP A 670 -2.88 -26.88 29.41
C ASP A 670 -4.30 -26.55 29.93
N ARG A 671 -4.98 -25.60 29.30
CA ARG A 671 -6.39 -25.29 29.59
C ARG A 671 -7.30 -26.50 29.38
N HIS A 672 -7.15 -27.24 28.25
CA HIS A 672 -7.92 -28.43 27.98
C HIS A 672 -7.64 -29.57 28.96
N ARG A 673 -6.44 -29.63 29.54
CA ARG A 673 -6.07 -30.58 30.58
C ARG A 673 -6.53 -30.17 31.97
N GLY A 674 -7.20 -29.02 32.13
CA GLY A 674 -7.58 -28.45 33.42
C GLY A 674 -6.39 -27.99 34.25
N LEU A 675 -5.22 -27.88 33.65
CA LEU A 675 -4.01 -27.36 34.22
C LEU A 675 -3.90 -25.88 33.87
N LEU A 676 -4.20 -24.99 34.81
CA LEU A 676 -3.74 -23.62 34.67
C LEU A 676 -2.23 -23.66 34.82
N PRO A 677 -1.47 -23.10 33.89
CA PRO A 677 -0.02 -23.19 33.93
C PRO A 677 0.51 -22.56 35.23
N ASP A 678 1.31 -23.29 35.98
CA ASP A 678 2.07 -22.69 37.08
C ASP A 678 3.17 -21.82 36.50
N VAL A 679 2.97 -20.50 36.54
CA VAL A 679 3.83 -19.48 35.91
C VAL A 679 5.24 -19.51 36.51
N SER A 680 5.40 -20.08 37.73
CA SER A 680 6.69 -20.14 38.40
C SER A 680 7.71 -21.04 37.67
N ASP A 681 7.25 -22.05 36.94
CA ASP A 681 8.11 -23.02 36.25
C ASP A 681 8.35 -22.67 34.76
N ARG A 682 7.51 -21.83 34.13
CA ARG A 682 7.67 -21.40 32.74
C ARG A 682 8.04 -19.91 32.72
N ARG A 683 9.32 -19.63 32.60
CA ARG A 683 9.78 -18.30 32.24
C ARG A 683 9.39 -18.03 30.76
N SER A 684 8.21 -17.46 30.54
CA SER A 684 7.86 -16.85 29.28
C SER A 684 8.79 -15.67 29.05
N THR A 685 9.30 -15.51 27.85
CA THR A 685 10.01 -14.30 27.43
C THR A 685 9.02 -13.17 27.09
N ASP A 686 7.73 -13.48 27.07
CA ASP A 686 6.65 -12.53 26.77
C ASP A 686 6.03 -11.97 28.07
N VAL A 687 6.46 -10.76 28.43
CA VAL A 687 5.97 -10.02 29.59
C VAL A 687 4.47 -9.73 29.54
N VAL A 688 3.90 -9.56 28.34
CA VAL A 688 2.46 -9.28 28.15
C VAL A 688 1.65 -10.52 28.49
N LEU A 689 2.10 -11.67 28.00
CA LEU A 689 1.46 -12.96 28.28
C LEU A 689 1.51 -13.28 29.78
N ASP A 690 2.67 -13.12 30.44
CA ASP A 690 2.84 -13.34 31.88
C ASP A 690 1.90 -12.44 32.69
N ARG A 691 1.77 -11.17 32.33
CA ARG A 691 0.83 -10.25 33.00
C ARG A 691 -0.63 -10.64 32.75
N GLY A 692 -0.97 -11.11 31.54
CA GLY A 692 -2.30 -11.61 31.23
C GLY A 692 -2.66 -12.85 32.06
N ILE A 693 -1.76 -13.80 32.19
CA ILE A 693 -1.93 -14.99 33.04
C ILE A 693 -2.07 -14.60 34.51
N ALA A 694 -1.25 -13.68 35.00
CA ALA A 694 -1.35 -13.19 36.38
C ALA A 694 -2.70 -12.50 36.63
N LEU A 695 -3.24 -11.74 35.65
CA LEU A 695 -4.57 -11.14 35.72
C LEU A 695 -5.68 -12.20 35.85
N VAL A 696 -5.67 -13.21 34.98
CA VAL A 696 -6.70 -14.27 35.01
C VAL A 696 -6.67 -15.01 36.33
N ARG A 697 -5.49 -15.39 36.80
CA ARG A 697 -5.33 -16.06 38.12
C ARG A 697 -5.81 -15.20 39.26
N GLY A 698 -5.39 -13.93 39.30
CA GLY A 698 -5.82 -13.02 40.34
C GLY A 698 -7.32 -12.80 40.37
N ARG A 699 -8.01 -12.93 39.23
CA ARG A 699 -9.50 -12.88 39.19
C ARG A 699 -10.18 -14.16 39.59
N GLU A 700 -9.52 -15.30 39.55
CA GLU A 700 -10.03 -16.61 39.95
C GLU A 700 -9.65 -16.93 41.44
N ASP A 701 -8.79 -16.10 42.05
CA ASP A 701 -8.41 -16.25 43.44
C ASP A 701 -9.65 -16.00 44.36
N PRO A 702 -9.91 -16.86 45.36
CA PRO A 702 -11.00 -16.62 46.30
C PRO A 702 -10.78 -15.40 47.20
N GLU A 703 -9.55 -14.94 47.38
CA GLU A 703 -9.21 -13.70 48.04
C GLU A 703 -9.09 -12.53 47.08
N LEU A 704 -9.46 -11.34 47.54
CA LEU A 704 -9.30 -10.12 46.73
C LEU A 704 -7.83 -9.85 46.45
N THR A 705 -7.51 -9.63 45.21
CA THR A 705 -6.16 -9.32 44.71
C THR A 705 -6.04 -7.89 44.20
N ARG A 706 -4.86 -7.47 43.81
CA ARG A 706 -4.64 -6.19 43.11
C ARG A 706 -5.47 -6.04 41.84
N PHE A 707 -5.93 -7.12 41.23
CA PHE A 707 -6.75 -7.12 40.04
C PHE A 707 -8.25 -6.94 40.34
N ASP A 708 -8.63 -7.07 41.62
CA ASP A 708 -9.99 -6.86 42.14
C ASP A 708 -10.12 -5.49 42.81
N GLY A 709 -9.09 -4.67 42.73
CA GLY A 709 -9.07 -3.34 43.35
C GLY A 709 -8.54 -3.32 44.79
N LEU A 710 -7.86 -4.38 45.24
CA LEU A 710 -7.13 -4.33 46.52
C LEU A 710 -5.95 -3.36 46.36
N LEU A 711 -6.01 -2.26 47.09
CA LEU A 711 -5.08 -1.13 46.99
C LEU A 711 -4.10 -1.09 48.18
N ASP A 712 -3.81 -2.22 48.78
CA ASP A 712 -2.83 -2.31 49.85
C ASP A 712 -1.45 -1.78 49.41
N GLY A 713 -0.94 -0.77 50.14
CA GLY A 713 0.33 -0.12 49.83
C GLY A 713 0.28 0.98 48.78
N VAL A 714 -0.90 1.32 48.22
CA VAL A 714 -1.08 2.47 47.33
C VAL A 714 -1.51 3.69 48.15
N GLU A 715 -0.72 4.77 48.08
CA GLU A 715 -1.12 6.05 48.67
C GLU A 715 -2.30 6.64 47.89
N LEU A 716 -3.46 6.69 48.49
CA LEU A 716 -4.66 7.29 47.93
C LEU A 716 -4.76 8.77 48.34
N PRO A 717 -5.21 9.65 47.44
CA PRO A 717 -5.49 11.03 47.81
C PRO A 717 -6.47 11.12 49.00
N SER A 718 -6.08 11.71 50.08
CA SER A 718 -6.90 11.81 51.29
C SER A 718 -6.99 13.26 51.71
N PRO A 719 -8.21 13.77 52.06
CA PRO A 719 -8.35 15.14 52.60
C PRO A 719 -7.61 15.32 53.92
N ALA A 720 -7.22 14.21 54.58
CA ALA A 720 -6.42 14.24 55.82
C ALA A 720 -4.94 14.64 55.60
N ASP A 721 -4.44 14.59 54.35
CA ASP A 721 -3.08 15.03 54.00
C ASP A 721 -2.90 16.55 53.96
N GLY A 722 -3.98 17.31 54.11
CA GLY A 722 -3.99 18.78 54.08
C GLY A 722 -3.77 19.42 52.71
N HIS A 723 -3.54 18.60 51.68
CA HIS A 723 -3.27 19.04 50.27
C HIS A 723 -4.38 18.67 49.31
N THR A 724 -5.14 17.61 49.60
CA THR A 724 -6.21 17.11 48.73
C THR A 724 -7.48 17.92 48.96
N ILE A 725 -7.90 18.71 47.93
CA ILE A 725 -9.14 19.47 47.96
C ILE A 725 -10.27 18.60 47.39
N LEU A 726 -11.32 18.42 48.18
CA LEU A 726 -12.54 17.75 47.70
C LEU A 726 -13.57 18.80 47.27
N SER A 727 -13.93 18.80 45.98
CA SER A 727 -15.06 19.59 45.49
C SER A 727 -16.41 18.91 45.81
N ALA A 728 -17.47 19.68 45.83
CA ALA A 728 -18.84 19.15 46.01
C ALA A 728 -19.18 18.08 44.96
N THR A 729 -18.83 18.31 43.71
CA THR A 729 -19.01 17.35 42.62
C THR A 729 -18.26 16.04 42.85
N ARG A 730 -17.06 16.12 43.43
CA ARG A 730 -16.27 14.93 43.76
C ARG A 730 -16.94 14.07 44.82
N LEU A 731 -17.52 14.74 45.84
CA LEU A 731 -18.30 14.06 46.87
C LEU A 731 -19.61 13.48 46.33
N GLU A 732 -20.33 14.22 45.49
CA GLU A 732 -21.52 13.71 44.78
C GLU A 732 -21.24 12.46 43.95
N ASN A 733 -20.12 12.43 43.22
CA ASN A 733 -19.71 11.26 42.47
C ASN A 733 -19.45 10.05 43.38
N TRP A 734 -18.81 10.24 44.53
CA TRP A 734 -18.63 9.19 45.51
C TRP A 734 -19.98 8.66 46.01
N VAL A 735 -20.90 9.54 46.43
CA VAL A 735 -22.23 9.16 46.92
C VAL A 735 -23.06 8.46 45.86
N ARG A 736 -22.96 8.94 44.62
CA ARG A 736 -23.71 8.38 43.48
C ARG A 736 -23.21 7.02 43.08
N CYS A 737 -21.88 6.83 42.93
CA CYS A 737 -21.25 5.59 42.55
C CYS A 737 -19.77 5.58 42.99
N PRO A 738 -19.41 4.90 44.11
CA PRO A 738 -18.02 4.79 44.53
C PRO A 738 -17.08 4.20 43.48
N TYR A 739 -17.58 3.29 42.65
CA TYR A 739 -16.80 2.70 41.55
C TYR A 739 -16.49 3.73 40.45
N ALA A 740 -17.42 4.57 40.05
CA ALA A 740 -17.17 5.67 39.10
C ALA A 740 -16.16 6.69 39.68
N TYR A 741 -16.25 6.97 40.99
CA TYR A 741 -15.27 7.78 41.70
C TYR A 741 -13.88 7.15 41.66
N PHE A 742 -13.76 5.86 41.93
CA PHE A 742 -12.50 5.11 41.86
C PHE A 742 -11.87 5.18 40.48
N MET A 743 -12.65 4.89 39.44
CA MET A 743 -12.18 4.94 38.03
C MET A 743 -11.70 6.34 37.66
N HIS A 744 -12.50 7.37 37.94
CA HIS A 744 -12.24 8.73 37.49
C HIS A 744 -11.18 9.46 38.32
N TYR A 745 -11.31 9.43 39.67
CA TYR A 745 -10.49 10.25 40.55
C TYR A 745 -9.29 9.53 41.15
N VAL A 746 -9.30 8.21 41.21
CA VAL A 746 -8.19 7.40 41.75
C VAL A 746 -7.34 6.86 40.61
N LEU A 747 -7.95 6.22 39.63
CA LEU A 747 -7.23 5.65 38.47
C LEU A 747 -6.97 6.67 37.34
N GLY A 748 -7.62 7.83 37.36
CA GLY A 748 -7.47 8.86 36.32
C GLY A 748 -8.07 8.46 34.99
N VAL A 749 -9.03 7.53 34.97
CA VAL A 749 -9.72 7.12 33.74
C VAL A 749 -10.65 8.26 33.30
N GLY A 750 -10.35 8.85 32.16
CA GLY A 750 -11.16 9.85 31.50
C GLY A 750 -11.81 9.35 30.22
N ALA A 751 -12.73 10.13 29.69
CA ALA A 751 -13.21 9.91 28.34
C ALA A 751 -12.06 10.08 27.32
N LEU A 752 -12.08 9.30 26.25
CA LEU A 752 -11.17 9.55 25.13
C LEU A 752 -11.50 10.90 24.51
N ASP A 753 -10.47 11.71 24.29
CA ASP A 753 -10.61 12.93 23.49
C ASP A 753 -10.86 12.50 22.02
N GLU A 754 -12.00 12.86 21.46
CA GLU A 754 -12.34 12.66 20.04
C GLU A 754 -12.16 13.99 19.28
N PRO A 755 -11.00 14.25 18.69
CA PRO A 755 -10.70 15.53 18.05
C PRO A 755 -11.61 15.89 16.87
N ALA A 756 -12.30 14.90 16.30
CA ALA A 756 -13.19 15.08 15.16
C ALA A 756 -14.52 15.77 15.50
N ASP A 757 -14.95 15.78 16.75
CA ASP A 757 -16.24 16.35 17.17
C ASP A 757 -16.19 17.85 17.50
N GLU A 758 -15.03 18.49 17.39
CA GLU A 758 -14.83 19.88 17.81
C GLU A 758 -14.90 20.91 16.67
N ASP A 759 -15.59 20.61 15.59
CA ASP A 759 -15.82 21.56 14.49
C ASP A 759 -16.80 22.70 14.86
N GLY A 760 -17.47 22.62 15.99
CA GLY A 760 -18.42 23.59 16.50
C GLY A 760 -18.12 24.03 17.95
N ILE A 761 -18.96 24.98 18.46
CA ILE A 761 -18.85 25.39 19.88
C ILE A 761 -19.15 24.21 20.81
N THR A 762 -18.27 23.98 21.78
CA THR A 762 -18.46 22.88 22.75
C THR A 762 -19.67 23.14 23.66
N PRO A 763 -20.34 22.09 24.19
CA PRO A 763 -21.45 22.27 25.14
C PRO A 763 -21.06 23.11 26.36
N LEU A 764 -19.83 22.97 26.86
CA LEU A 764 -19.31 23.75 27.99
C LEU A 764 -19.16 25.26 27.62
N ALA A 765 -18.48 25.53 26.49
CA ALA A 765 -18.29 26.90 26.03
C ALA A 765 -19.65 27.62 25.76
N ARG A 766 -20.59 26.87 25.14
CA ARG A 766 -21.95 27.37 24.90
C ARG A 766 -22.70 27.68 26.20
N GLY A 767 -22.57 26.81 27.21
CA GLY A 767 -23.15 27.01 28.53
C GLY A 767 -22.54 28.25 29.21
N SER A 768 -21.22 28.35 29.24
CA SER A 768 -20.52 29.51 29.81
C SER A 768 -20.88 30.82 29.12
N LEU A 769 -21.01 30.83 27.81
CA LEU A 769 -21.45 31.98 27.01
C LEU A 769 -22.89 32.42 27.39
N ALA A 770 -23.81 31.44 27.45
CA ALA A 770 -25.19 31.73 27.84
C ALA A 770 -25.27 32.33 29.26
N HIS A 771 -24.55 31.73 30.21
CA HIS A 771 -24.47 32.24 31.59
C HIS A 771 -23.84 33.62 31.66
N GLY A 772 -22.75 33.88 30.93
CA GLY A 772 -22.11 35.21 30.89
C GLY A 772 -23.02 36.30 30.34
N ILE A 773 -23.74 36.01 29.24
CA ILE A 773 -24.74 36.93 28.67
C ILE A 773 -25.85 37.26 29.66
N LEU A 774 -26.42 36.25 30.32
CA LEU A 774 -27.49 36.43 31.25
C LEU A 774 -27.04 37.15 32.53
N ASP A 775 -25.88 36.81 33.07
CA ASP A 775 -25.28 37.47 34.21
C ASP A 775 -25.06 38.97 33.95
N ARG A 776 -24.41 39.29 32.84
CA ARG A 776 -24.19 40.68 32.43
C ARG A 776 -25.50 41.44 32.18
N PHE A 777 -26.47 40.78 31.53
CA PHE A 777 -27.77 41.35 31.27
C PHE A 777 -28.51 41.70 32.56
N LEU A 778 -28.53 40.81 33.53
CA LEU A 778 -29.17 41.01 34.82
C LEU A 778 -28.44 42.11 35.63
N THR A 779 -27.09 42.05 35.65
CA THR A 779 -26.29 43.07 36.33
C THR A 779 -26.53 44.45 35.76
N GLU A 780 -26.46 44.65 34.43
CA GLU A 780 -26.74 45.93 33.80
C GLU A 780 -28.20 46.43 34.03
N SER A 781 -29.15 45.48 34.17
CA SER A 781 -30.56 45.86 34.47
C SER A 781 -30.78 46.25 35.91
N ILE A 782 -30.05 45.62 36.85
CA ILE A 782 -30.04 46.01 38.25
C ILE A 782 -29.39 47.36 38.41
N ASP A 783 -28.25 47.63 37.83
CA ASP A 783 -27.52 48.88 37.89
C ASP A 783 -28.30 50.03 37.26
N ALA A 784 -29.06 49.75 36.18
CA ALA A 784 -29.97 50.73 35.55
C ALA A 784 -31.26 51.00 36.39
N GLY A 785 -31.54 50.16 37.38
CA GLY A 785 -32.75 50.29 38.21
C GLY A 785 -34.05 49.98 37.48
N ASP A 786 -33.96 49.24 36.33
CA ASP A 786 -35.12 48.94 35.47
C ASP A 786 -35.49 47.44 35.45
N LEU A 787 -34.98 46.66 36.44
CA LEU A 787 -35.33 45.24 36.59
C LEU A 787 -36.86 45.14 36.87
N PRO A 788 -37.61 44.45 35.96
CA PRO A 788 -39.05 44.29 36.11
C PRO A 788 -39.38 43.34 37.31
N SER A 789 -40.53 43.55 37.91
CA SER A 789 -41.07 42.59 38.89
C SER A 789 -41.37 41.28 38.22
N PRO A 790 -41.37 40.16 38.96
CA PRO A 790 -41.54 38.82 38.37
C PRO A 790 -42.79 38.62 37.48
N ASP A 791 -43.84 39.43 37.78
CA ASP A 791 -45.10 39.36 37.04
C ASP A 791 -45.17 40.31 35.84
N VAL A 792 -44.14 41.07 35.57
CA VAL A 792 -44.06 42.03 34.45
C VAL A 792 -43.14 41.50 33.36
N ALA A 793 -43.62 41.43 32.12
CA ALA A 793 -42.83 41.03 30.98
C ALA A 793 -41.68 42.02 30.68
N TRP A 794 -40.56 41.49 30.19
CA TRP A 794 -39.43 42.31 29.72
C TRP A 794 -39.85 43.21 28.57
N GLY A 795 -39.55 44.48 28.67
CA GLY A 795 -39.92 45.50 27.65
C GLY A 795 -38.91 45.62 26.51
N PRO A 796 -39.21 46.41 25.48
CA PRO A 796 -38.36 46.58 24.31
C PRO A 796 -36.91 46.99 24.63
N THR A 797 -36.72 47.88 25.63
CA THR A 797 -35.38 48.33 26.06
C THR A 797 -34.52 47.20 26.64
N HIS A 798 -35.13 46.23 27.29
CA HIS A 798 -34.44 45.06 27.82
C HIS A 798 -34.04 44.12 26.67
N HIS A 799 -34.91 43.94 25.67
CA HIS A 799 -34.57 43.15 24.50
C HIS A 799 -33.45 43.77 23.65
N GLU A 800 -33.45 45.13 23.53
CA GLU A 800 -32.34 45.83 22.88
C GLU A 800 -31.03 45.69 23.63
N ARG A 801 -31.04 45.77 24.98
CA ARG A 801 -29.88 45.54 25.85
C ARG A 801 -29.35 44.10 25.67
N LEU A 802 -30.23 43.11 25.78
CA LEU A 802 -29.86 41.72 25.61
C LEU A 802 -29.27 41.46 24.22
N GLY A 803 -29.89 42.01 23.16
CA GLY A 803 -29.39 41.91 21.81
C GLY A 803 -27.97 42.46 21.63
N ARG A 804 -27.69 43.64 22.21
CA ARG A 804 -26.35 44.24 22.20
C ARG A 804 -25.33 43.37 22.96
N ILE A 805 -25.69 42.93 24.14
CA ILE A 805 -24.82 42.06 24.94
C ILE A 805 -24.53 40.74 24.18
N CYS A 806 -25.53 40.13 23.57
CA CYS A 806 -25.33 38.93 22.74
C CYS A 806 -24.33 39.20 21.60
N GLU A 807 -24.42 40.31 20.89
CA GLU A 807 -23.49 40.64 19.79
C GLU A 807 -22.05 40.83 20.30
N GLU A 808 -21.90 41.57 21.40
CA GLU A 808 -20.58 41.79 22.01
C GLU A 808 -19.94 40.47 22.52
N GLU A 809 -20.69 39.64 23.22
CA GLU A 809 -20.19 38.34 23.73
C GLU A 809 -19.97 37.32 22.61
N PHE A 810 -20.78 37.33 21.55
CA PHE A 810 -20.56 36.50 20.38
C PHE A 810 -19.26 36.87 19.68
N THR A 811 -19.01 38.16 19.46
CA THR A 811 -17.75 38.65 18.91
C THR A 811 -16.57 38.21 19.80
N LEU A 812 -16.69 38.29 21.11
CA LEU A 812 -15.65 37.91 22.04
C LEU A 812 -15.31 36.41 21.97
N VAL A 813 -16.31 35.50 21.84
CA VAL A 813 -16.06 34.07 21.72
C VAL A 813 -15.59 33.70 20.31
N GLU A 814 -15.99 34.43 19.26
CA GLU A 814 -15.41 34.30 17.92
C GLU A 814 -13.92 34.64 17.93
N ASP A 815 -13.55 35.76 18.50
CA ASP A 815 -12.15 36.18 18.63
C ASP A 815 -11.33 35.21 19.46
N ARG A 816 -11.94 34.53 20.43
CA ARG A 816 -11.30 33.48 21.25
C ARG A 816 -11.20 32.14 20.54
N GLY A 817 -11.83 31.99 19.37
CA GLY A 817 -11.79 30.75 18.63
C GLY A 817 -12.63 29.60 19.20
N LEU A 818 -13.54 29.88 20.11
CA LEU A 818 -14.40 28.90 20.77
C LEU A 818 -15.60 28.47 19.94
N THR A 819 -15.80 29.07 18.79
CA THR A 819 -16.98 28.88 17.92
C THR A 819 -16.83 27.80 16.85
N GLY A 820 -15.63 27.33 16.62
CA GLY A 820 -15.32 26.33 15.58
C GLY A 820 -15.46 26.92 14.17
N ARG A 821 -16.04 26.14 13.24
CA ARG A 821 -16.22 26.58 11.84
C ARG A 821 -17.28 27.69 11.71
N PRO A 822 -16.99 28.75 10.96
CA PRO A 822 -17.92 29.90 10.84
C PRO A 822 -19.34 29.51 10.40
N LEU A 823 -19.48 28.58 9.47
CA LEU A 823 -20.78 28.11 8.96
C LEU A 823 -21.61 27.41 10.06
N LEU A 824 -20.98 26.61 10.91
CA LEU A 824 -21.64 25.93 12.02
C LEU A 824 -21.99 26.95 13.12
N TRP A 825 -21.12 27.92 13.39
CA TRP A 825 -21.36 28.98 14.34
C TRP A 825 -22.52 29.87 13.96
N GLN A 826 -22.66 30.29 12.69
CA GLN A 826 -23.81 31.04 12.24
C GLN A 826 -25.15 30.36 12.60
N ARG A 827 -25.21 29.04 12.44
CA ARG A 827 -26.37 28.24 12.82
C ARG A 827 -26.58 28.20 14.33
N ASP A 828 -25.52 27.89 15.09
CA ASP A 828 -25.60 27.63 16.52
C ASP A 828 -25.71 28.91 17.33
N GLY A 829 -25.04 30.00 16.94
CA GLY A 829 -25.20 31.33 17.46
C GLY A 829 -26.61 31.88 17.23
N GLY A 830 -27.18 31.68 16.03
CA GLY A 830 -28.57 32.02 15.74
C GLY A 830 -29.59 31.23 16.57
N ARG A 831 -29.29 29.96 16.92
CA ARG A 831 -30.10 29.15 17.84
C ARG A 831 -29.99 29.67 19.28
N LEU A 832 -28.78 29.97 19.73
CA LEU A 832 -28.53 30.48 21.07
C LEU A 832 -29.23 31.84 21.29
N ARG A 833 -29.11 32.80 20.32
CA ARG A 833 -29.79 34.08 20.38
C ARG A 833 -31.32 33.98 20.50
N ARG A 834 -31.92 32.96 19.89
CA ARG A 834 -33.37 32.72 19.99
C ARG A 834 -33.77 32.07 21.33
N ALA A 835 -32.85 31.38 21.98
CA ALA A 835 -33.09 30.72 23.24
C ALA A 835 -32.92 31.66 24.44
N LEU A 836 -32.06 32.67 24.31
CA LEU A 836 -31.87 33.74 25.30
C LEU A 836 -32.97 34.77 25.17
#